data_097cc691f1e5074ee88de5c1da8f5d0c
#
_entry.id   097cc691f1e5074ee88de5c1da8f5d0c
#
_cell.length_a   1.000
_cell.length_b   1.000
_cell.length_c   1.000
_cell.angle_alpha   90.00
_cell.angle_beta   90.00
_cell.angle_gamma   90.00
#
_symmetry.space_group_name_H-M   'P 1'
#
loop_
_entity.id
_entity.type
_entity.pdbx_description
1 polymer ?
#
loop_
_entity_poly.entity_id
_entity_poly.type
_entity_poly.pdbx_seq_one_letter_code
_entity_poly.pdbx_strand_id
1 'polypeptide(L)'
;NTLRKSVNVKNGFPAGEPLTKDMNALLKGLKDDPKVELYSEALVTLKTLPDLQYPQGSAAMCQHFTVILRYLLANLTLTFDGTATIDFQEVAQRAIQSLGFGDEVGDALLDEDRINHLMVDEFQDTSPSQFELLQRLVAHWEDDDSRSVFFCGDGFQSIYLFRAATVELFINMVMSKVFGPKSLEIHRLTVNFRSAPGVVEWNNRAYGKVFAKSDFPFVPSIPFRTVDGGVHIRPITTGPIGEAQEVVNIIKEALAKNPEQTIAILVRGRSHLKHILPALKEAGIPTAGQNIDPIAESAPVSEVIALIRALWHAADRTSWLAMLRSAFVGLSWDDCRIIAQGGKVIRGALNDDQLIATLSPDGQVRVERLNKVMERIERSARGTELVWAAKAAWVALGGPATVDSVEMADVETVFRVLAQHTSNGALQDPQAFFRALDNLYASPKAGVVQVMTIHNAKGLEYDSVILPGLNRTGATDDTPLFYWRNLAGTFALAPNVGDQDESSPESRLFKFIGRQVKKDILDEVSRLAYVGTTRAKCDCYLLAAVDKFDEDKPIRVASGSLLSCLWPELEEDFYEAEPGVPITADVSVEVPSKARLSASFTVELPRGIFIPAASNDQIPTENELADELREEEGNDYRAKTIGVVYHRVVELISKEGIEAWSIERLQTKKQAIAALLRREGYPAAEVPAGVARIHHLVERTISSTHGRWILKKRESGGQEVQVSSYRNSRWVHRYLDRPFVDDGVYWIIDWKTPDCPEGMPVEQFLSREVNRYAPKMREYKQAVQDAGVTLPVKLALFLPAVDRLVEVA
;
A
#
# COMPACT_ATOMS: atom_id res chain seq x y z
N ASN A 1 -39.18 5.03 -7.41
CA ASN A 1 -39.97 5.34 -8.60
C ASN A 1 -41.22 4.43 -8.61
N THR A 2 -42.19 4.75 -7.79
CA THR A 2 -43.49 4.05 -7.78
C THR A 2 -44.34 4.50 -8.93
N LEU A 3 -45.08 3.58 -9.56
CA LEU A 3 -46.13 3.88 -10.54
C LEU A 3 -47.06 4.95 -9.96
N ARG A 4 -47.44 5.95 -10.75
CA ARG A 4 -48.38 6.99 -10.31
C ARG A 4 -49.73 6.33 -9.89
N LYS A 5 -50.31 6.84 -8.81
CA LYS A 5 -51.62 6.34 -8.33
C LYS A 5 -52.75 6.67 -9.30
N SER A 6 -52.65 7.76 -10.05
CA SER A 6 -53.63 8.22 -11.05
C SER A 6 -53.01 9.26 -11.96
N VAL A 7 -53.62 9.48 -13.15
CA VAL A 7 -53.29 10.57 -14.08
C VAL A 7 -54.40 11.60 -14.13
N ASN A 8 -54.03 12.86 -14.36
CA ASN A 8 -54.92 14.01 -14.41
C ASN A 8 -54.37 15.10 -15.32
N VAL A 9 -55.06 16.25 -15.45
CA VAL A 9 -54.66 17.38 -16.30
C VAL A 9 -53.23 17.88 -16.03
N LYS A 10 -52.79 17.88 -14.75
CA LYS A 10 -51.40 18.27 -14.39
C LYS A 10 -50.33 17.32 -14.92
N ASN A 11 -50.73 16.14 -15.35
CA ASN A 11 -49.87 15.14 -15.94
C ASN A 11 -50.01 15.02 -17.47
N GLY A 12 -50.71 16.00 -18.09
CA GLY A 12 -50.90 16.05 -19.54
C GLY A 12 -52.07 15.22 -20.05
N PHE A 13 -52.98 14.73 -19.15
CA PHE A 13 -54.18 13.97 -19.51
C PHE A 13 -55.38 14.87 -19.42
N PRO A 14 -56.12 15.13 -20.51
CA PRO A 14 -57.31 16.00 -20.52
C PRO A 14 -58.40 15.51 -19.56
N ALA A 15 -59.09 16.47 -18.89
CA ALA A 15 -60.18 16.16 -17.97
C ALA A 15 -61.39 15.58 -18.74
N GLY A 16 -61.87 14.43 -18.27
CA GLY A 16 -63.09 13.84 -18.80
C GLY A 16 -63.02 13.01 -20.07
N GLU A 17 -61.80 12.91 -20.66
CA GLU A 17 -61.62 12.06 -21.83
C GLU A 17 -61.58 10.55 -21.52
N PRO A 18 -62.04 9.68 -22.45
CA PRO A 18 -61.94 8.23 -22.28
C PRO A 18 -60.54 7.76 -21.97
N LEU A 19 -59.52 8.31 -22.65
CA LEU A 19 -58.09 8.00 -22.46
C LEU A 19 -57.61 8.16 -21.01
N THR A 20 -58.13 9.17 -20.28
CA THR A 20 -57.79 9.39 -18.87
C THR A 20 -58.40 8.31 -17.98
N LYS A 21 -59.62 7.86 -18.31
CA LYS A 21 -60.27 6.75 -17.59
C LYS A 21 -59.57 5.42 -17.84
N ASP A 22 -59.24 5.14 -19.11
CA ASP A 22 -58.53 3.91 -19.49
C ASP A 22 -57.16 3.82 -18.85
N MET A 23 -56.41 4.94 -18.83
CA MET A 23 -55.11 4.99 -18.17
C MET A 23 -55.20 4.79 -16.67
N ASN A 24 -56.21 5.37 -16.01
CA ASN A 24 -56.42 5.16 -14.59
C ASN A 24 -56.86 3.71 -14.27
N ALA A 25 -57.64 3.09 -15.15
CA ALA A 25 -58.00 1.67 -15.02
C ALA A 25 -56.80 0.76 -15.21
N LEU A 26 -55.91 1.06 -16.21
CA LEU A 26 -54.67 0.36 -16.43
C LEU A 26 -53.74 0.49 -15.21
N LEU A 27 -53.53 1.71 -14.67
CA LEU A 27 -52.67 1.93 -13.50
C LEU A 27 -53.20 1.21 -12.27
N LYS A 28 -54.53 1.09 -12.11
CA LYS A 28 -55.12 0.33 -11.02
C LYS A 28 -54.87 -1.17 -11.19
N GLY A 29 -55.06 -1.72 -12.40
CA GLY A 29 -54.77 -3.13 -12.70
C GLY A 29 -53.32 -3.50 -12.54
N LEU A 30 -52.40 -2.61 -12.98
CA LEU A 30 -50.98 -2.80 -12.81
C LEU A 30 -50.51 -2.76 -11.34
N LYS A 31 -51.21 -2.02 -10.48
CA LYS A 31 -50.86 -1.93 -9.06
C LYS A 31 -51.06 -3.25 -8.30
N ASP A 32 -52.01 -4.02 -8.72
CA ASP A 32 -52.33 -5.31 -8.11
C ASP A 32 -51.61 -6.49 -8.79
N ASP A 33 -50.77 -6.21 -9.84
CA ASP A 33 -49.98 -7.21 -10.53
C ASP A 33 -48.70 -7.53 -9.73
N PRO A 34 -48.44 -8.80 -9.38
CA PRO A 34 -47.21 -9.20 -8.69
C PRO A 34 -45.92 -8.86 -9.44
N LYS A 35 -46.00 -8.55 -10.75
CA LYS A 35 -44.86 -8.13 -11.58
C LYS A 35 -44.74 -6.61 -11.74
N VAL A 36 -45.49 -5.81 -10.97
CA VAL A 36 -45.52 -4.34 -11.09
C VAL A 36 -44.12 -3.69 -10.89
N GLU A 37 -43.31 -4.24 -10.00
CA GLU A 37 -41.94 -3.75 -9.79
C GLU A 37 -41.05 -4.02 -11.00
N LEU A 38 -41.14 -5.22 -11.58
CA LEU A 38 -40.43 -5.62 -12.79
C LEU A 38 -40.77 -4.71 -13.99
N TYR A 39 -42.08 -4.42 -14.18
CA TYR A 39 -42.54 -3.49 -15.21
C TYR A 39 -42.03 -2.07 -14.97
N SER A 40 -42.06 -1.62 -13.71
CA SER A 40 -41.57 -0.29 -13.33
C SER A 40 -40.07 -0.15 -13.61
N GLU A 41 -39.28 -1.13 -13.26
CA GLU A 41 -37.83 -1.17 -13.54
C GLU A 41 -37.57 -1.20 -15.06
N ALA A 42 -38.27 -2.04 -15.80
CA ALA A 42 -38.12 -2.12 -17.26
C ALA A 42 -38.46 -0.81 -17.95
N LEU A 43 -39.55 -0.13 -17.54
CA LEU A 43 -39.94 1.17 -18.06
C LEU A 43 -38.97 2.28 -17.76
N VAL A 44 -38.40 2.27 -16.55
CA VAL A 44 -37.32 3.21 -16.17
C VAL A 44 -36.10 2.97 -17.04
N THR A 45 -35.73 1.71 -17.26
CA THR A 45 -34.59 1.34 -18.10
C THR A 45 -34.81 1.80 -19.55
N LEU A 46 -35.97 1.46 -20.15
CA LEU A 46 -36.33 1.90 -21.51
C LEU A 46 -36.31 3.42 -21.68
N LYS A 47 -36.85 4.18 -20.73
CA LYS A 47 -36.86 5.66 -20.76
C LYS A 47 -35.49 6.27 -20.74
N THR A 48 -34.52 5.54 -20.26
CA THR A 48 -33.14 6.02 -19.99
C THR A 48 -32.10 5.34 -20.81
N LEU A 49 -32.51 4.49 -21.78
CA LEU A 49 -31.60 3.99 -22.78
C LEU A 49 -30.97 5.15 -23.56
N PRO A 50 -29.65 5.13 -23.79
CA PRO A 50 -29.01 6.08 -24.69
C PRO A 50 -29.49 5.88 -26.12
N ASP A 51 -29.28 6.89 -26.94
CA ASP A 51 -29.56 6.77 -28.37
C ASP A 51 -28.62 5.75 -29.03
N LEU A 52 -29.04 5.16 -30.16
CA LEU A 52 -28.20 4.20 -30.93
C LEU A 52 -26.93 4.84 -31.51
N GLN A 53 -26.94 6.16 -31.65
CA GLN A 53 -25.76 6.91 -32.08
C GLN A 53 -25.14 7.61 -30.87
N TYR A 54 -23.82 7.56 -30.81
CA TYR A 54 -23.09 8.24 -29.76
C TYR A 54 -23.27 9.76 -29.87
N PRO A 55 -23.68 10.46 -28.78
CA PRO A 55 -23.99 11.89 -28.84
C PRO A 55 -22.80 12.72 -29.29
N GLN A 56 -23.01 13.72 -30.20
CA GLN A 56 -21.91 14.50 -30.76
C GLN A 56 -21.10 15.26 -29.73
N GLY A 57 -21.74 15.88 -28.73
CA GLY A 57 -21.06 16.56 -27.61
C GLY A 57 -20.19 15.61 -26.79
N SER A 58 -20.70 14.44 -26.48
CA SER A 58 -19.93 13.38 -25.80
C SER A 58 -18.77 12.88 -26.66
N ALA A 59 -18.97 12.70 -27.96
CA ALA A 59 -17.91 12.26 -28.90
C ALA A 59 -16.76 13.27 -28.97
N ALA A 60 -17.08 14.56 -29.12
CA ALA A 60 -16.09 15.63 -29.16
C ALA A 60 -15.28 15.70 -27.86
N MET A 61 -15.95 15.61 -26.69
CA MET A 61 -15.26 15.61 -25.39
C MET A 61 -14.37 14.39 -25.22
N CYS A 62 -14.78 13.20 -25.65
CA CYS A 62 -13.96 11.99 -25.62
C CYS A 62 -12.74 12.11 -26.54
N GLN A 63 -12.86 12.73 -27.72
CA GLN A 63 -11.74 12.98 -28.62
C GLN A 63 -10.70 13.90 -27.97
N HIS A 64 -11.13 15.02 -27.38
CA HIS A 64 -10.22 15.91 -26.64
C HIS A 64 -9.55 15.22 -25.47
N PHE A 65 -10.32 14.44 -24.69
CA PHE A 65 -9.79 13.66 -23.58
C PHE A 65 -8.73 12.64 -24.03
N THR A 66 -8.96 11.95 -25.17
CA THR A 66 -7.99 11.00 -25.72
C THR A 66 -6.65 11.66 -26.05
N VAL A 67 -6.68 12.91 -26.58
CA VAL A 67 -5.46 13.68 -26.83
C VAL A 67 -4.75 14.00 -25.52
N ILE A 68 -5.48 14.51 -24.53
CA ILE A 68 -4.90 14.84 -23.21
C ILE A 68 -4.31 13.59 -22.55
N LEU A 69 -5.03 12.46 -22.62
CA LEU A 69 -4.59 11.19 -22.01
C LEU A 69 -3.26 10.71 -22.60
N ARG A 70 -3.04 10.86 -23.91
CA ARG A 70 -1.75 10.53 -24.54
C ARG A 70 -0.61 11.36 -23.99
N TYR A 71 -0.82 12.67 -23.77
CA TYR A 71 0.19 13.53 -23.15
C TYR A 71 0.45 13.16 -21.69
N LEU A 72 -0.61 12.84 -20.94
CA LEU A 72 -0.49 12.41 -19.54
C LEU A 72 0.30 11.10 -19.43
N LEU A 73 0.01 10.11 -20.27
CA LEU A 73 0.74 8.84 -20.32
C LEU A 73 2.22 9.03 -20.68
N ALA A 74 2.52 9.86 -21.69
CA ALA A 74 3.89 10.15 -22.06
C ALA A 74 4.68 10.81 -20.90
N ASN A 75 4.06 11.81 -20.24
CA ASN A 75 4.68 12.44 -19.06
C ASN A 75 4.84 11.49 -17.87
N LEU A 76 3.87 10.59 -17.64
CA LEU A 76 3.96 9.58 -16.60
C LEU A 76 5.13 8.63 -16.85
N THR A 77 5.30 8.15 -18.09
CA THR A 77 6.44 7.31 -18.50
C THR A 77 7.77 8.04 -18.27
N LEU A 78 7.88 9.31 -18.70
CA LEU A 78 9.08 10.11 -18.46
C LEU A 78 9.36 10.31 -16.95
N THR A 79 8.31 10.43 -16.15
CA THR A 79 8.44 10.56 -14.69
C THR A 79 8.95 9.25 -14.09
N PHE A 80 8.43 8.10 -14.52
CA PHE A 80 8.92 6.79 -14.08
C PHE A 80 10.39 6.58 -14.40
N ASP A 81 10.80 6.92 -15.63
CA ASP A 81 12.18 6.81 -16.07
C ASP A 81 13.11 7.78 -15.29
N GLY A 82 12.64 9.03 -15.05
CA GLY A 82 13.42 10.05 -14.35
C GLY A 82 13.57 9.82 -12.85
N THR A 83 12.59 9.18 -12.20
CA THR A 83 12.62 8.90 -10.75
C THR A 83 13.07 7.48 -10.41
N ALA A 84 13.24 6.60 -11.40
CA ALA A 84 13.48 5.17 -11.24
C ALA A 84 12.44 4.48 -10.33
N THR A 85 11.20 4.97 -10.33
CA THR A 85 10.08 4.43 -9.56
C THR A 85 8.91 4.20 -10.50
N ILE A 86 8.15 3.13 -10.26
CA ILE A 86 6.96 2.78 -11.05
C ILE A 86 5.81 2.42 -10.10
N ASP A 87 4.57 2.56 -10.57
CA ASP A 87 3.40 2.11 -9.84
C ASP A 87 3.07 0.63 -10.13
N PHE A 88 2.10 0.09 -9.40
CA PHE A 88 1.69 -1.32 -9.57
C PHE A 88 1.08 -1.61 -10.95
N GLN A 89 0.45 -0.63 -11.60
CA GLN A 89 -0.12 -0.81 -12.93
C GLN A 89 0.98 -0.91 -13.98
N GLU A 90 2.01 -0.07 -13.87
CA GLU A 90 3.17 -0.14 -14.76
C GLU A 90 3.94 -1.45 -14.58
N VAL A 91 4.08 -1.96 -13.33
CA VAL A 91 4.66 -3.29 -13.08
C VAL A 91 3.89 -4.37 -13.85
N ALA A 92 2.55 -4.37 -13.76
CA ALA A 92 1.72 -5.34 -14.47
C ALA A 92 1.85 -5.21 -15.99
N GLN A 93 1.87 -3.98 -16.52
CA GLN A 93 2.01 -3.72 -17.95
C GLN A 93 3.38 -4.16 -18.49
N ARG A 94 4.46 -3.86 -17.77
CA ARG A 94 5.81 -4.32 -18.16
C ARG A 94 5.93 -5.84 -18.11
N ALA A 95 5.33 -6.48 -17.10
CA ALA A 95 5.27 -7.93 -17.02
C ALA A 95 4.52 -8.54 -18.22
N ILE A 96 3.35 -7.96 -18.58
CA ILE A 96 2.58 -8.38 -19.77
C ILE A 96 3.42 -8.22 -21.05
N GLN A 97 4.11 -7.10 -21.22
CA GLN A 97 4.97 -6.83 -22.37
C GLN A 97 6.14 -7.81 -22.46
N SER A 98 6.76 -8.18 -21.32
CA SER A 98 7.88 -9.11 -21.29
C SER A 98 7.51 -10.55 -21.67
N LEU A 99 6.22 -10.90 -21.58
CA LEU A 99 5.69 -12.19 -22.01
C LEU A 99 5.39 -12.27 -23.53
N GLY A 100 5.55 -11.16 -24.28
CA GLY A 100 5.34 -11.08 -25.74
C GLY A 100 3.91 -10.69 -26.14
N PHE A 101 3.69 -10.50 -27.44
CA PHE A 101 2.41 -10.14 -28.05
C PHE A 101 1.99 -11.17 -29.10
N GLY A 102 0.74 -11.65 -29.02
CA GLY A 102 0.20 -12.60 -30.00
C GLY A 102 0.96 -13.92 -30.00
N ASP A 103 1.36 -14.37 -31.18
CA ASP A 103 2.10 -15.63 -31.39
C ASP A 103 3.62 -15.50 -31.11
N GLU A 104 4.10 -14.29 -30.83
CA GLU A 104 5.50 -14.08 -30.43
C GLU A 104 5.69 -14.42 -28.96
N VAL A 105 6.50 -15.44 -28.70
CA VAL A 105 6.90 -15.83 -27.33
C VAL A 105 7.86 -14.78 -26.81
N GLY A 106 7.53 -14.08 -25.72
CA GLY A 106 8.43 -13.13 -25.10
C GLY A 106 9.66 -13.78 -24.52
N ASP A 107 10.75 -13.01 -24.44
CA ASP A 107 12.05 -13.49 -23.93
C ASP A 107 11.97 -14.12 -22.55
N ALA A 108 11.02 -13.68 -21.70
CA ALA A 108 10.82 -14.23 -20.35
C ALA A 108 10.30 -15.67 -20.33
N LEU A 109 9.64 -16.14 -21.40
CA LEU A 109 9.15 -17.53 -21.52
C LEU A 109 10.18 -18.47 -22.14
N LEU A 110 11.29 -17.93 -22.64
CA LEU A 110 12.39 -18.71 -23.23
C LEU A 110 13.38 -19.22 -22.17
N ASP A 111 13.28 -18.73 -20.94
CA ASP A 111 14.16 -19.11 -19.83
C ASP A 111 13.73 -20.47 -19.20
N GLU A 112 14.69 -21.18 -18.60
CA GLU A 112 14.50 -22.53 -18.04
C GLU A 112 13.59 -22.55 -16.79
N ASP A 113 13.29 -21.40 -16.19
CA ASP A 113 12.36 -21.24 -15.06
C ASP A 113 10.88 -21.30 -15.52
N ARG A 114 10.51 -22.34 -16.28
CA ARG A 114 9.13 -22.53 -16.74
C ARG A 114 8.21 -22.86 -15.57
N ILE A 115 7.13 -22.07 -15.45
CA ILE A 115 6.04 -22.40 -14.56
C ILE A 115 5.31 -23.62 -15.13
N ASN A 116 5.22 -24.69 -14.34
CA ASN A 116 4.48 -25.91 -14.70
C ASN A 116 3.12 -25.98 -14.01
N HIS A 117 2.99 -25.33 -12.85
CA HIS A 117 1.77 -25.33 -12.06
C HIS A 117 1.45 -23.91 -11.61
N LEU A 118 0.29 -23.39 -12.04
CA LEU A 118 -0.19 -22.08 -11.69
C LEU A 118 -1.31 -22.19 -10.65
N MET A 119 -1.06 -21.72 -9.43
CA MET A 119 -2.05 -21.69 -8.35
C MET A 119 -2.36 -20.26 -7.98
N VAL A 120 -3.64 -19.87 -8.02
CA VAL A 120 -4.10 -18.52 -7.69
C VAL A 120 -5.19 -18.61 -6.65
N ASP A 121 -4.95 -17.97 -5.51
CA ASP A 121 -5.93 -17.81 -4.44
C ASP A 121 -6.65 -16.48 -4.55
N GLU A 122 -7.86 -16.37 -3.95
CA GLU A 122 -8.69 -15.17 -3.97
C GLU A 122 -8.93 -14.63 -5.40
N PHE A 123 -9.13 -15.53 -6.38
CA PHE A 123 -9.19 -15.17 -7.80
C PHE A 123 -10.28 -14.16 -8.15
N GLN A 124 -11.37 -14.05 -7.35
CA GLN A 124 -12.43 -13.06 -7.52
C GLN A 124 -11.96 -11.60 -7.36
N ASP A 125 -10.75 -11.38 -6.83
CA ASP A 125 -10.16 -10.04 -6.67
C ASP A 125 -9.20 -9.67 -7.80
N THR A 126 -9.12 -10.50 -8.84
CA THR A 126 -8.23 -10.29 -9.98
C THR A 126 -8.71 -9.13 -10.85
N SER A 127 -7.80 -8.22 -11.18
CA SER A 127 -8.04 -7.14 -12.14
C SER A 127 -7.90 -7.63 -13.59
N PRO A 128 -8.45 -6.91 -14.60
CA PRO A 128 -8.28 -7.28 -16.01
C PRO A 128 -6.82 -7.42 -16.45
N SER A 129 -5.92 -6.55 -15.98
CA SER A 129 -4.49 -6.63 -16.31
C SER A 129 -3.82 -7.86 -15.68
N GLN A 130 -4.17 -8.20 -14.44
CA GLN A 130 -3.68 -9.42 -13.81
C GLN A 130 -4.23 -10.68 -14.52
N PHE A 131 -5.50 -10.66 -14.90
CA PHE A 131 -6.11 -11.74 -15.66
C PHE A 131 -5.40 -11.95 -17.01
N GLU A 132 -5.12 -10.88 -17.75
CA GLU A 132 -4.35 -10.92 -18.99
C GLU A 132 -2.94 -11.48 -18.77
N LEU A 133 -2.25 -11.03 -17.73
CA LEU A 133 -0.93 -11.55 -17.36
C LEU A 133 -0.97 -13.08 -17.14
N LEU A 134 -1.93 -13.56 -16.35
CA LEU A 134 -2.10 -14.99 -16.09
C LEU A 134 -2.44 -15.78 -17.36
N GLN A 135 -3.30 -15.23 -18.23
CA GLN A 135 -3.62 -15.87 -19.51
C GLN A 135 -2.39 -15.99 -20.41
N ARG A 136 -1.54 -14.97 -20.47
CA ARG A 136 -0.31 -15.01 -21.26
C ARG A 136 0.71 -16.01 -20.75
N LEU A 137 0.82 -16.17 -19.44
CA LEU A 137 1.68 -17.18 -18.84
C LEU A 137 1.33 -18.60 -19.29
N VAL A 138 0.05 -18.88 -19.53
CA VAL A 138 -0.44 -20.21 -19.91
C VAL A 138 -0.75 -20.33 -21.41
N ALA A 139 -0.63 -19.28 -22.20
CA ALA A 139 -1.08 -19.23 -23.61
C ALA A 139 -0.46 -20.33 -24.49
N HIS A 140 0.75 -20.78 -24.17
CA HIS A 140 1.48 -21.80 -24.91
C HIS A 140 1.38 -23.21 -24.27
N TRP A 141 0.47 -23.40 -23.32
CA TRP A 141 0.20 -24.72 -22.75
C TRP A 141 -0.78 -25.47 -23.64
N GLU A 142 -0.79 -26.79 -23.48
CA GLU A 142 -1.77 -27.67 -24.12
C GLU A 142 -2.71 -28.23 -23.05
N ASP A 143 -3.93 -28.56 -23.40
CA ASP A 143 -4.94 -29.01 -22.43
C ASP A 143 -4.55 -30.36 -21.77
N ASP A 144 -3.87 -31.22 -22.54
CA ASP A 144 -3.46 -32.57 -22.16
C ASP A 144 -2.00 -32.71 -21.70
N ASP A 145 -1.26 -31.57 -21.60
CA ASP A 145 0.10 -31.59 -21.08
C ASP A 145 0.13 -31.77 -19.53
N SER A 146 1.31 -32.04 -18.97
CA SER A 146 1.50 -32.25 -17.53
C SER A 146 1.38 -30.98 -16.69
N ARG A 147 1.19 -29.81 -17.30
CA ARG A 147 1.07 -28.53 -16.64
C ARG A 147 -0.35 -28.33 -16.14
N SER A 148 -0.53 -27.66 -14.99
CA SER A 148 -1.85 -27.50 -14.38
C SER A 148 -2.12 -26.08 -13.90
N VAL A 149 -3.39 -25.70 -13.93
CA VAL A 149 -3.90 -24.48 -13.31
C VAL A 149 -4.84 -24.86 -12.15
N PHE A 150 -4.78 -24.10 -11.05
CA PHE A 150 -5.66 -24.25 -9.91
C PHE A 150 -6.07 -22.89 -9.41
N PHE A 151 -7.38 -22.63 -9.37
CA PHE A 151 -7.94 -21.35 -8.91
C PHE A 151 -8.83 -21.60 -7.70
N CYS A 152 -8.64 -20.78 -6.66
CA CYS A 152 -9.50 -20.76 -5.49
C CYS A 152 -10.15 -19.38 -5.39
N GLY A 153 -11.44 -19.34 -5.06
CA GLY A 153 -12.14 -18.07 -4.91
C GLY A 153 -13.61 -18.19 -4.53
N ASP A 154 -14.15 -17.10 -4.03
CA ASP A 154 -15.56 -16.95 -3.69
C ASP A 154 -16.09 -15.63 -4.31
N GLY A 155 -16.94 -15.73 -5.33
CA GLY A 155 -17.51 -14.56 -6.05
C GLY A 155 -18.27 -13.60 -5.12
N PHE A 156 -18.79 -14.06 -3.98
CA PHE A 156 -19.45 -13.23 -2.98
C PHE A 156 -18.48 -12.53 -2.03
N GLN A 157 -17.16 -12.80 -2.10
CA GLN A 157 -16.11 -12.09 -1.34
C GLN A 157 -15.31 -11.09 -2.17
N SER A 158 -15.74 -10.76 -3.40
CA SER A 158 -15.10 -9.72 -4.23
C SER A 158 -15.49 -8.32 -3.73
N ILE A 159 -14.55 -7.64 -3.07
CA ILE A 159 -14.75 -6.33 -2.41
C ILE A 159 -13.66 -5.30 -2.75
N TYR A 160 -12.97 -5.48 -3.90
CA TYR A 160 -11.88 -4.59 -4.33
C TYR A 160 -12.17 -3.91 -5.68
N LEU A 161 -13.44 -3.51 -5.91
CA LEU A 161 -13.86 -2.76 -7.11
C LEU A 161 -13.02 -1.49 -7.29
N PHE A 162 -12.67 -0.81 -6.20
CA PHE A 162 -11.81 0.38 -6.20
C PHE A 162 -10.36 0.11 -6.66
N ARG A 163 -9.93 -1.16 -6.73
CA ARG A 163 -8.66 -1.63 -7.31
C ARG A 163 -8.85 -2.24 -8.71
N ALA A 164 -9.99 -1.95 -9.34
CA ALA A 164 -10.40 -2.52 -10.63
C ALA A 164 -10.54 -4.06 -10.62
N ALA A 165 -10.74 -4.69 -9.45
CA ALA A 165 -11.13 -6.10 -9.40
C ALA A 165 -12.49 -6.27 -10.07
N THR A 166 -12.62 -7.30 -10.90
CA THR A 166 -13.80 -7.53 -11.73
C THR A 166 -14.31 -8.96 -11.50
N VAL A 167 -15.34 -9.09 -10.66
CA VAL A 167 -15.89 -10.41 -10.29
C VAL A 167 -16.41 -11.19 -11.50
N GLU A 168 -16.84 -10.49 -12.55
CA GLU A 168 -17.28 -11.08 -13.80
C GLU A 168 -16.22 -11.97 -14.46
N LEU A 169 -14.91 -11.68 -14.28
CA LEU A 169 -13.84 -12.54 -14.77
C LEU A 169 -13.88 -13.92 -14.12
N PHE A 170 -14.04 -13.95 -12.80
CA PHE A 170 -14.20 -15.20 -12.04
C PHE A 170 -15.48 -15.94 -12.44
N ILE A 171 -16.62 -15.26 -12.50
CA ILE A 171 -17.91 -15.84 -12.86
C ILE A 171 -17.84 -16.42 -14.29
N ASN A 172 -17.32 -15.68 -15.25
CA ASN A 172 -17.20 -16.11 -16.64
C ASN A 172 -16.29 -17.35 -16.76
N MET A 173 -15.17 -17.37 -16.03
CA MET A 173 -14.27 -18.53 -15.99
C MET A 173 -14.98 -19.77 -15.42
N VAL A 174 -15.73 -19.64 -14.32
CA VAL A 174 -16.50 -20.73 -13.71
C VAL A 174 -17.60 -21.23 -14.66
N MET A 175 -18.28 -20.33 -15.36
CA MET A 175 -19.38 -20.68 -16.29
C MET A 175 -18.86 -21.30 -17.58
N SER A 176 -17.77 -20.80 -18.16
CA SER A 176 -17.16 -21.32 -19.38
C SER A 176 -16.36 -22.60 -19.16
N LYS A 177 -15.88 -22.80 -17.92
CA LYS A 177 -14.98 -23.91 -17.53
C LYS A 177 -13.68 -23.95 -18.34
N VAL A 178 -13.18 -22.79 -18.74
CA VAL A 178 -11.96 -22.67 -19.54
C VAL A 178 -11.12 -21.51 -19.01
N PHE A 179 -9.80 -21.71 -18.97
CA PHE A 179 -8.82 -20.66 -18.73
C PHE A 179 -7.64 -20.79 -19.71
N GLY A 180 -7.55 -19.85 -20.66
CA GLY A 180 -6.61 -19.97 -21.76
C GLY A 180 -6.85 -21.29 -22.54
N PRO A 181 -5.84 -22.12 -22.77
CA PRO A 181 -5.99 -23.41 -23.43
C PRO A 181 -6.47 -24.56 -22.49
N LYS A 182 -6.55 -24.31 -21.17
CA LYS A 182 -6.87 -25.35 -20.18
C LYS A 182 -8.36 -25.46 -19.91
N SER A 183 -8.90 -26.69 -19.94
CA SER A 183 -10.23 -27.04 -19.44
C SER A 183 -10.23 -27.11 -17.92
N LEU A 184 -11.30 -26.61 -17.28
CA LEU A 184 -11.41 -26.56 -15.83
C LEU A 184 -12.48 -27.51 -15.30
N GLU A 185 -12.15 -28.25 -14.25
CA GLU A 185 -13.11 -28.97 -13.43
C GLU A 185 -13.52 -28.09 -12.23
N ILE A 186 -14.82 -27.91 -12.03
CA ILE A 186 -15.35 -27.02 -10.99
C ILE A 186 -15.75 -27.84 -9.77
N HIS A 187 -15.07 -27.59 -8.66
CA HIS A 187 -15.41 -28.15 -7.35
C HIS A 187 -15.97 -27.06 -6.43
N ARG A 188 -17.08 -27.34 -5.78
CA ARG A 188 -17.72 -26.43 -4.81
C ARG A 188 -17.52 -26.96 -3.40
N LEU A 189 -16.90 -26.12 -2.55
CA LEU A 189 -16.75 -26.38 -1.13
C LEU A 189 -18.00 -25.86 -0.41
N THR A 190 -18.76 -26.74 0.25
CA THR A 190 -19.99 -26.40 0.95
C THR A 190 -19.89 -26.48 2.46
N VAL A 191 -18.87 -27.14 3.00
CA VAL A 191 -18.70 -27.33 4.44
C VAL A 191 -17.98 -26.13 5.07
N ASN A 192 -18.61 -25.52 6.06
CA ASN A 192 -18.03 -24.40 6.82
C ASN A 192 -17.40 -24.90 8.11
N PHE A 193 -16.05 -24.88 8.15
CA PHE A 193 -15.24 -25.30 9.31
C PHE A 193 -14.98 -24.19 10.33
N ARG A 194 -15.33 -22.95 9.99
CA ARG A 194 -15.01 -21.73 10.78
C ARG A 194 -16.06 -21.48 11.87
N SER A 195 -17.33 -21.38 11.46
CA SER A 195 -18.35 -20.71 12.24
C SER A 195 -19.29 -21.68 12.96
N ALA A 196 -19.85 -21.23 14.07
CA ALA A 196 -20.92 -21.90 14.80
C ALA A 196 -22.16 -22.08 13.91
N PRO A 197 -22.98 -23.15 14.16
CA PRO A 197 -24.17 -23.44 13.35
C PRO A 197 -25.11 -22.24 13.22
N GLY A 198 -25.41 -21.53 14.31
CA GLY A 198 -26.32 -20.38 14.29
C GLY A 198 -25.81 -19.21 13.41
N VAL A 199 -24.49 -19.01 13.31
CA VAL A 199 -23.90 -18.02 12.38
C VAL A 199 -24.06 -18.49 10.95
N VAL A 200 -23.78 -19.78 10.65
CA VAL A 200 -23.88 -20.32 9.29
C VAL A 200 -25.31 -20.29 8.79
N GLU A 201 -26.27 -20.73 9.61
CA GLU A 201 -27.69 -20.78 9.27
C GLU A 201 -28.27 -19.39 9.01
N TRP A 202 -27.91 -18.43 9.86
CA TRP A 202 -28.32 -17.04 9.65
C TRP A 202 -27.76 -16.49 8.33
N ASN A 203 -26.47 -16.67 8.06
CA ASN A 203 -25.86 -16.23 6.80
C ASN A 203 -26.52 -16.89 5.59
N ASN A 204 -26.79 -18.20 5.63
CA ASN A 204 -27.50 -18.91 4.56
C ASN A 204 -28.87 -18.31 4.27
N ARG A 205 -29.66 -17.99 5.32
CA ARG A 205 -31.00 -17.39 5.19
C ARG A 205 -30.92 -15.95 4.68
N ALA A 206 -30.06 -15.11 5.28
CA ALA A 206 -29.93 -13.72 4.91
C ALA A 206 -29.41 -13.55 3.48
N TYR A 207 -28.31 -14.20 3.14
CA TYR A 207 -27.68 -14.06 1.82
C TYR A 207 -28.39 -14.85 0.73
N GLY A 208 -29.15 -15.87 1.07
CA GLY A 208 -30.12 -16.48 0.16
C GLY A 208 -31.14 -15.48 -0.36
N LYS A 209 -31.61 -14.52 0.49
CA LYS A 209 -32.47 -13.42 0.08
C LYS A 209 -31.74 -12.31 -0.67
N VAL A 210 -30.58 -11.88 -0.15
CA VAL A 210 -29.77 -10.78 -0.71
C VAL A 210 -29.29 -11.09 -2.12
N PHE A 211 -28.79 -12.31 -2.35
CA PHE A 211 -28.25 -12.74 -3.64
C PHE A 211 -29.26 -13.50 -4.52
N ALA A 212 -30.55 -13.51 -4.17
CA ALA A 212 -31.57 -14.22 -4.94
C ALA A 212 -31.69 -13.78 -6.42
N LYS A 213 -31.30 -12.54 -6.73
CA LYS A 213 -31.29 -11.97 -8.10
C LYS A 213 -29.90 -11.96 -8.75
N SER A 214 -28.91 -12.57 -8.14
CA SER A 214 -27.56 -12.64 -8.71
C SER A 214 -27.50 -13.63 -9.86
N ASP A 215 -26.76 -13.29 -10.92
CA ASP A 215 -26.46 -14.19 -12.04
C ASP A 215 -25.59 -15.39 -11.61
N PHE A 216 -24.88 -15.24 -10.48
CA PHE A 216 -24.10 -16.31 -9.87
C PHE A 216 -24.90 -16.92 -8.70
N PRO A 217 -25.21 -18.24 -8.72
CA PRO A 217 -26.08 -18.85 -7.73
C PRO A 217 -25.42 -18.92 -6.35
N PHE A 218 -26.09 -18.38 -5.32
CA PHE A 218 -25.69 -18.58 -3.94
C PHE A 218 -25.96 -20.02 -3.51
N VAL A 219 -24.94 -20.67 -2.92
CA VAL A 219 -25.03 -22.04 -2.40
C VAL A 219 -24.90 -22.01 -0.87
N PRO A 220 -25.89 -22.47 -0.12
CA PRO A 220 -25.84 -22.52 1.33
C PRO A 220 -24.67 -23.38 1.84
N SER A 221 -24.04 -22.94 2.91
CA SER A 221 -22.97 -23.69 3.59
C SER A 221 -23.53 -24.64 4.63
N ILE A 222 -22.83 -25.76 4.86
CA ILE A 222 -23.16 -26.76 5.87
C ILE A 222 -22.24 -26.53 7.08
N PRO A 223 -22.77 -26.28 8.29
CA PRO A 223 -21.94 -26.10 9.48
C PRO A 223 -21.25 -27.43 9.88
N PHE A 224 -19.97 -27.34 10.20
CA PHE A 224 -19.18 -28.48 10.70
C PHE A 224 -19.00 -28.43 12.23
N ARG A 225 -18.84 -27.21 12.78
CA ARG A 225 -18.61 -27.05 14.23
C ARG A 225 -19.90 -27.30 15.02
N THR A 226 -19.71 -27.70 16.30
CA THR A 226 -20.79 -27.96 17.25
C THR A 226 -20.77 -27.00 18.44
N VAL A 227 -20.12 -25.83 18.27
CA VAL A 227 -20.04 -24.79 19.31
C VAL A 227 -21.29 -23.92 19.30
N ASP A 228 -21.69 -23.42 20.46
CA ASP A 228 -22.76 -22.45 20.56
C ASP A 228 -22.33 -21.10 20.01
N GLY A 229 -23.27 -20.38 19.43
CA GLY A 229 -23.07 -19.06 18.88
C GLY A 229 -24.11 -18.70 17.83
N GLY A 230 -24.18 -17.41 17.47
CA GLY A 230 -25.18 -16.94 16.52
C GLY A 230 -25.00 -15.49 16.12
N VAL A 231 -26.01 -14.98 15.38
CA VAL A 231 -26.08 -13.58 14.97
C VAL A 231 -27.06 -12.84 15.89
N HIS A 232 -26.60 -11.78 16.49
CA HIS A 232 -27.34 -10.96 17.46
C HIS A 232 -27.64 -9.59 16.84
N ILE A 233 -28.88 -9.29 16.62
CA ILE A 233 -29.32 -8.03 16.03
C ILE A 233 -29.59 -7.04 17.17
N ARG A 234 -29.06 -5.84 17.06
CA ARG A 234 -29.10 -4.76 18.05
C ARG A 234 -29.59 -3.45 17.41
N PRO A 235 -30.89 -3.25 17.26
CA PRO A 235 -31.44 -1.96 16.86
C PRO A 235 -31.15 -0.91 17.93
N ILE A 236 -30.58 0.22 17.53
CA ILE A 236 -30.23 1.31 18.45
C ILE A 236 -31.14 2.51 18.17
N THR A 237 -32.01 2.87 19.10
CA THR A 237 -32.91 4.01 18.99
C THR A 237 -32.44 5.23 19.76
N THR A 238 -31.30 5.10 20.49
CA THR A 238 -30.68 6.15 21.31
C THR A 238 -29.57 6.93 20.56
N GLY A 239 -29.44 6.73 19.25
CA GLY A 239 -28.51 7.44 18.40
C GLY A 239 -27.08 6.91 18.45
N PRO A 240 -26.12 7.60 17.78
CA PRO A 240 -24.74 7.11 17.63
C PRO A 240 -23.95 6.95 18.94
N ILE A 241 -24.30 7.72 19.97
CA ILE A 241 -23.64 7.61 21.30
C ILE A 241 -24.14 6.35 22.00
N GLY A 242 -25.46 6.07 21.93
CA GLY A 242 -26.01 4.83 22.45
C GLY A 242 -25.44 3.60 21.74
N GLU A 243 -25.22 3.68 20.43
CA GLU A 243 -24.55 2.62 19.66
C GLU A 243 -23.13 2.36 20.21
N ALA A 244 -22.36 3.40 20.52
CA ALA A 244 -21.03 3.27 21.08
C ALA A 244 -21.03 2.65 22.48
N GLN A 245 -22.02 3.00 23.32
CA GLN A 245 -22.21 2.39 24.64
C GLN A 245 -22.57 0.91 24.54
N GLU A 246 -23.43 0.54 23.60
CA GLU A 246 -23.79 -0.87 23.39
C GLU A 246 -22.61 -1.69 22.90
N VAL A 247 -21.73 -1.14 22.04
CA VAL A 247 -20.47 -1.79 21.65
C VAL A 247 -19.61 -2.08 22.89
N VAL A 248 -19.49 -1.11 23.82
CA VAL A 248 -18.77 -1.29 25.08
C VAL A 248 -19.38 -2.39 25.95
N ASN A 249 -20.72 -2.43 26.05
CA ASN A 249 -21.45 -3.44 26.81
C ASN A 249 -21.20 -4.85 26.26
N ILE A 250 -21.36 -5.03 24.94
CA ILE A 250 -21.11 -6.30 24.25
C ILE A 250 -19.69 -6.81 24.54
N ILE A 251 -18.67 -5.94 24.46
CA ILE A 251 -17.29 -6.32 24.70
C ILE A 251 -17.10 -6.74 26.16
N LYS A 252 -17.65 -5.99 27.13
CA LYS A 252 -17.56 -6.34 28.53
C LYS A 252 -18.22 -7.69 28.85
N GLU A 253 -19.39 -7.95 28.28
CA GLU A 253 -20.09 -9.22 28.43
C GLU A 253 -19.31 -10.37 27.80
N ALA A 254 -18.76 -10.15 26.62
CA ALA A 254 -17.97 -11.14 25.91
C ALA A 254 -16.70 -11.49 26.70
N LEU A 255 -15.94 -10.51 27.18
CA LEU A 255 -14.75 -10.70 27.99
C LEU A 255 -15.03 -11.29 29.37
N ALA A 256 -16.21 -11.03 29.95
CA ALA A 256 -16.62 -11.66 31.18
C ALA A 256 -16.90 -13.17 31.03
N LYS A 257 -17.39 -13.59 29.83
CA LYS A 257 -17.60 -15.01 29.50
C LYS A 257 -16.29 -15.74 29.21
N ASN A 258 -15.42 -15.12 28.41
CA ASN A 258 -14.11 -15.67 28.06
C ASN A 258 -13.10 -14.52 27.89
N PRO A 259 -12.20 -14.32 28.85
CA PRO A 259 -11.20 -13.24 28.78
C PRO A 259 -10.19 -13.35 27.63
N GLU A 260 -10.01 -14.54 27.08
CA GLU A 260 -9.01 -14.80 26.02
C GLU A 260 -9.62 -14.79 24.62
N GLN A 261 -10.94 -14.57 24.46
CA GLN A 261 -11.55 -14.57 23.16
C GLN A 261 -11.08 -13.38 22.32
N THR A 262 -10.96 -13.63 21.01
CA THR A 262 -10.64 -12.59 20.05
C THR A 262 -11.90 -11.83 19.63
N ILE A 263 -11.89 -10.50 19.75
CA ILE A 263 -13.03 -9.63 19.38
C ILE A 263 -12.59 -8.67 18.28
N ALA A 264 -13.40 -8.55 17.23
CA ALA A 264 -13.20 -7.54 16.19
C ALA A 264 -14.37 -6.59 16.06
N ILE A 265 -14.07 -5.28 16.00
CA ILE A 265 -15.01 -4.24 15.58
C ILE A 265 -14.72 -3.94 14.11
N LEU A 266 -15.63 -4.31 13.24
CA LEU A 266 -15.49 -4.15 11.80
C LEU A 266 -16.37 -3.02 11.29
N VAL A 267 -15.76 -2.00 10.68
CA VAL A 267 -16.50 -0.84 10.14
C VAL A 267 -16.31 -0.72 8.62
N ARG A 268 -17.28 -0.12 7.95
CA ARG A 268 -17.16 0.20 6.53
C ARG A 268 -16.18 1.34 6.27
N GLY A 269 -16.11 2.31 7.18
CA GLY A 269 -15.23 3.47 7.08
C GLY A 269 -14.85 4.00 8.46
N ARG A 270 -13.70 4.64 8.55
CA ARG A 270 -13.14 5.16 9.82
C ARG A 270 -14.04 6.16 10.52
N SER A 271 -14.80 6.96 9.75
CA SER A 271 -15.77 7.93 10.30
C SER A 271 -16.82 7.30 11.21
N HIS A 272 -17.07 5.99 11.05
CA HIS A 272 -18.01 5.24 11.88
C HIS A 272 -17.50 5.05 13.33
N LEU A 273 -16.18 5.18 13.55
CA LEU A 273 -15.54 4.99 14.86
C LEU A 273 -15.55 6.25 15.75
N LYS A 274 -16.04 7.39 15.22
CA LYS A 274 -15.97 8.70 15.90
C LYS A 274 -16.43 8.69 17.37
N HIS A 275 -17.50 7.94 17.69
CA HIS A 275 -18.04 7.83 19.05
C HIS A 275 -17.57 6.55 19.77
N ILE A 276 -17.23 5.51 19.01
CA ILE A 276 -16.86 4.20 19.54
C ILE A 276 -15.48 4.23 20.21
N LEU A 277 -14.44 4.79 19.54
CA LEU A 277 -13.08 4.83 20.11
C LEU A 277 -12.99 5.63 21.44
N PRO A 278 -13.61 6.82 21.55
CA PRO A 278 -13.67 7.51 22.85
C PRO A 278 -14.37 6.72 23.95
N ALA A 279 -15.50 6.07 23.65
CA ALA A 279 -16.24 5.26 24.62
C ALA A 279 -15.42 4.03 25.10
N LEU A 280 -14.69 3.36 24.21
CA LEU A 280 -13.79 2.26 24.56
C LEU A 280 -12.62 2.73 25.44
N LYS A 281 -12.06 3.89 25.12
CA LYS A 281 -10.99 4.51 25.93
C LYS A 281 -11.47 4.87 27.33
N GLU A 282 -12.65 5.49 27.45
CA GLU A 282 -13.28 5.84 28.73
C GLU A 282 -13.60 4.58 29.55
N ALA A 283 -14.02 3.50 28.92
CA ALA A 283 -14.27 2.21 29.54
C ALA A 283 -12.98 1.45 29.91
N GLY A 284 -11.80 1.96 29.59
CA GLY A 284 -10.51 1.31 29.86
C GLY A 284 -10.26 0.04 29.04
N ILE A 285 -10.92 -0.13 27.89
CA ILE A 285 -10.77 -1.30 27.02
C ILE A 285 -9.62 -1.06 26.05
N PRO A 286 -8.50 -1.83 26.15
CA PRO A 286 -7.38 -1.68 25.24
C PRO A 286 -7.75 -2.20 23.83
N THR A 287 -7.53 -1.37 22.82
CA THR A 287 -7.83 -1.69 21.43
C THR A 287 -6.57 -1.74 20.58
N ALA A 288 -6.51 -2.67 19.64
CA ALA A 288 -5.51 -2.72 18.60
C ALA A 288 -6.15 -2.29 17.27
N GLY A 289 -5.75 -1.14 16.75
CA GLY A 289 -6.27 -0.62 15.48
C GLY A 289 -5.32 -0.91 14.31
N GLN A 290 -5.81 -1.52 13.24
CA GLN A 290 -5.07 -1.59 11.98
C GLN A 290 -5.43 -0.40 11.10
N ASN A 291 -4.44 0.48 10.81
CA ASN A 291 -4.61 1.65 9.93
C ASN A 291 -5.79 2.57 10.33
N ILE A 292 -6.04 2.78 11.63
CA ILE A 292 -7.21 3.54 12.10
C ILE A 292 -6.83 4.91 12.61
N ASP A 293 -5.79 4.99 13.43
CA ASP A 293 -5.32 6.24 14.01
C ASP A 293 -4.17 6.80 13.17
N PRO A 294 -4.37 7.87 12.38
CA PRO A 294 -3.27 8.56 11.70
C PRO A 294 -2.26 9.03 12.74
N ILE A 295 -1.00 8.63 12.63
CA ILE A 295 0.01 9.04 13.62
C ILE A 295 0.15 10.56 13.69
N ALA A 296 -0.10 11.25 12.58
CA ALA A 296 -0.07 12.71 12.50
C ALA A 296 -1.08 13.41 13.43
N GLU A 297 -2.18 12.73 13.79
CA GLU A 297 -3.20 13.25 14.69
C GLU A 297 -2.84 13.04 16.18
N SER A 298 -1.88 12.18 16.48
CA SER A 298 -1.41 12.01 17.87
C SER A 298 -0.71 13.26 18.37
N ALA A 299 -0.93 13.62 19.63
CA ALA A 299 -0.36 14.85 20.19
C ALA A 299 1.18 14.89 20.11
N PRO A 300 1.93 13.83 20.50
CA PRO A 300 3.39 13.83 20.39
C PRO A 300 3.90 13.98 18.97
N VAL A 301 3.28 13.28 18.02
CA VAL A 301 3.68 13.34 16.62
C VAL A 301 3.37 14.70 15.99
N SER A 302 2.18 15.25 16.26
CA SER A 302 1.82 16.60 15.78
C SER A 302 2.77 17.67 16.31
N GLU A 303 3.28 17.53 17.53
CA GLU A 303 4.28 18.42 18.11
C GLU A 303 5.65 18.30 17.43
N VAL A 304 6.06 17.09 17.10
CA VAL A 304 7.30 16.84 16.33
C VAL A 304 7.16 17.35 14.89
N ILE A 305 6.01 17.18 14.26
CA ILE A 305 5.73 17.74 12.93
C ILE A 305 5.81 19.28 12.99
N ALA A 306 5.27 19.90 14.04
CA ALA A 306 5.37 21.34 14.25
C ALA A 306 6.83 21.80 14.40
N LEU A 307 7.66 21.06 15.14
CA LEU A 307 9.10 21.30 15.24
C LEU A 307 9.80 21.20 13.88
N ILE A 308 9.53 20.14 13.11
CA ILE A 308 10.11 19.94 11.77
C ILE A 308 9.74 21.12 10.85
N ARG A 309 8.47 21.50 10.82
CA ARG A 309 8.00 22.65 10.00
C ARG A 309 8.64 23.98 10.44
N ALA A 310 8.74 24.22 11.75
CA ALA A 310 9.35 25.43 12.28
C ALA A 310 10.84 25.54 11.89
N LEU A 311 11.57 24.43 11.94
CA LEU A 311 12.98 24.38 11.53
C LEU A 311 13.16 24.47 10.01
N TRP A 312 12.26 23.83 9.25
CA TRP A 312 12.29 23.88 7.80
C TRP A 312 11.93 25.26 7.24
N HIS A 313 10.95 25.93 7.84
CA HIS A 313 10.49 27.24 7.37
C HIS A 313 10.38 28.26 8.53
N ALA A 314 11.41 29.06 8.72
CA ALA A 314 11.50 30.00 9.83
C ALA A 314 10.33 31.00 9.92
N ALA A 315 9.64 31.29 8.81
CA ALA A 315 8.47 32.19 8.76
C ALA A 315 7.13 31.44 8.96
N ASP A 316 7.10 30.11 9.14
CA ASP A 316 5.89 29.36 9.48
C ASP A 316 5.46 29.66 10.93
N ARG A 317 4.74 30.75 11.07
CA ARG A 317 4.27 31.27 12.35
C ARG A 317 3.43 30.25 13.13
N THR A 318 2.57 29.53 12.44
CA THR A 318 1.66 28.54 13.06
C THR A 318 2.44 27.42 13.68
N SER A 319 3.39 26.83 12.95
CA SER A 319 4.21 25.74 13.43
C SER A 319 5.15 26.16 14.56
N TRP A 320 5.69 27.37 14.52
CA TRP A 320 6.44 27.91 15.66
C TRP A 320 5.59 28.03 16.92
N LEU A 321 4.39 28.62 16.82
CA LEU A 321 3.50 28.74 17.99
C LEU A 321 3.03 27.37 18.51
N ALA A 322 2.76 26.41 17.61
CA ALA A 322 2.43 25.04 17.99
C ALA A 322 3.59 24.37 18.74
N MET A 323 4.83 24.51 18.24
CA MET A 323 6.03 24.01 18.90
C MET A 323 6.24 24.65 20.28
N LEU A 324 6.02 25.97 20.43
CA LEU A 324 6.11 26.65 21.72
C LEU A 324 5.13 26.10 22.76
N ARG A 325 3.98 25.61 22.31
CA ARG A 325 2.93 24.96 23.13
C ARG A 325 3.17 23.48 23.37
N SER A 326 4.15 22.86 22.71
CA SER A 326 4.44 21.42 22.85
C SER A 326 4.74 21.03 24.30
N ALA A 327 4.59 19.74 24.62
CA ALA A 327 4.90 19.18 25.94
C ALA A 327 6.37 19.40 26.33
N PHE A 328 7.29 19.39 25.37
CA PHE A 328 8.73 19.53 25.59
C PHE A 328 9.21 20.99 25.66
N VAL A 329 8.48 21.99 25.11
CA VAL A 329 8.75 23.42 25.33
C VAL A 329 7.86 23.96 26.44
N GLY A 330 6.57 23.82 26.32
CA GLY A 330 5.59 24.00 27.38
C GLY A 330 5.26 25.44 27.80
N LEU A 331 5.35 26.44 26.88
CA LEU A 331 4.94 27.83 27.16
C LEU A 331 3.44 27.92 27.46
N SER A 332 3.07 28.85 28.32
CA SER A 332 1.68 29.19 28.60
C SER A 332 1.00 29.82 27.36
N TRP A 333 -0.33 29.81 27.35
CA TRP A 333 -1.07 30.47 26.27
C TRP A 333 -0.82 31.96 26.24
N ASP A 334 -0.72 32.61 27.42
CA ASP A 334 -0.47 34.05 27.56
C ASP A 334 0.94 34.39 27.08
N ASP A 335 1.96 33.65 27.44
CA ASP A 335 3.31 33.87 26.94
C ASP A 335 3.40 33.70 25.42
N CYS A 336 2.74 32.65 24.86
CA CYS A 336 2.64 32.51 23.41
C CYS A 336 1.96 33.71 22.74
N ARG A 337 0.92 34.26 23.36
CA ARG A 337 0.21 35.46 22.84
C ARG A 337 1.13 36.68 22.83
N ILE A 338 1.91 36.92 23.90
CA ILE A 338 2.90 37.98 23.97
C ILE A 338 3.94 37.83 22.85
N ILE A 339 4.55 36.66 22.71
CA ILE A 339 5.53 36.37 21.67
C ILE A 339 4.91 36.55 20.27
N ALA A 340 3.67 36.13 20.09
CA ALA A 340 2.96 36.30 18.82
C ALA A 340 2.73 37.80 18.44
N GLN A 341 2.61 38.66 19.40
CA GLN A 341 2.46 40.13 19.18
C GLN A 341 3.81 40.81 18.92
N GLY A 342 4.93 40.23 19.34
CA GLY A 342 6.27 40.81 19.26
C GLY A 342 6.88 40.91 17.86
N GLY A 343 6.27 40.28 16.84
CA GLY A 343 6.81 40.35 15.48
C GLY A 343 6.15 39.40 14.48
N LYS A 344 6.43 39.62 13.18
CA LYS A 344 5.93 38.73 12.11
C LYS A 344 6.60 37.36 12.11
N VAL A 345 7.88 37.27 12.49
CA VAL A 345 8.66 36.05 12.55
C VAL A 345 8.90 35.70 14.01
N ILE A 346 8.39 34.54 14.46
CA ILE A 346 8.45 34.12 15.85
C ILE A 346 9.90 33.92 16.33
N ARG A 347 10.80 33.34 15.50
CA ARG A 347 12.22 33.17 15.84
C ARG A 347 12.91 34.50 16.17
N GLY A 348 12.53 35.60 15.50
CA GLY A 348 13.01 36.92 15.81
C GLY A 348 12.49 37.45 17.14
N ALA A 349 11.20 37.24 17.43
CA ALA A 349 10.60 37.64 18.71
C ALA A 349 11.22 36.89 19.92
N LEU A 350 11.65 35.67 19.73
CA LEU A 350 12.34 34.86 20.75
C LEU A 350 13.78 35.35 21.08
N ASN A 351 14.34 36.27 20.28
CA ASN A 351 15.63 36.90 20.50
C ASN A 351 15.52 38.33 21.00
N ASP A 352 14.32 38.84 21.26
CA ASP A 352 14.07 40.17 21.77
C ASP A 352 14.05 40.15 23.29
N ASP A 353 15.15 40.59 23.93
CA ASP A 353 15.31 40.58 25.39
C ASP A 353 14.25 41.43 26.10
N GLN A 354 13.79 42.55 25.47
CA GLN A 354 12.75 43.41 26.04
C GLN A 354 11.39 42.70 26.04
N LEU A 355 11.09 41.98 24.97
CA LEU A 355 9.87 41.18 24.89
C LEU A 355 9.91 40.02 25.87
N ILE A 356 11.05 39.27 25.95
CA ILE A 356 11.23 38.15 26.85
C ILE A 356 11.05 38.59 28.31
N ALA A 357 11.53 39.76 28.70
CA ALA A 357 11.35 40.30 30.05
C ALA A 357 9.88 40.52 30.44
N THR A 358 8.95 40.59 29.48
CA THR A 358 7.50 40.72 29.73
C THR A 358 6.77 39.40 29.92
N LEU A 359 7.43 38.27 29.65
CA LEU A 359 6.88 36.94 29.84
C LEU A 359 6.76 36.60 31.32
N SER A 360 5.95 35.57 31.62
CA SER A 360 5.93 34.98 32.97
C SER A 360 7.32 34.47 33.36
N PRO A 361 7.65 34.40 34.67
CA PRO A 361 8.94 33.85 35.14
C PRO A 361 9.19 32.43 34.60
N ASP A 362 8.15 31.57 34.54
CA ASP A 362 8.20 30.24 33.94
C ASP A 362 8.48 30.32 32.44
N GLY A 363 7.83 31.24 31.72
CA GLY A 363 8.01 31.48 30.28
C GLY A 363 9.43 31.94 29.96
N GLN A 364 10.03 32.85 30.76
CA GLN A 364 11.40 33.32 30.54
C GLN A 364 12.41 32.17 30.60
N VAL A 365 12.32 31.27 31.61
CA VAL A 365 13.20 30.10 31.75
C VAL A 365 13.05 29.14 30.57
N ARG A 366 11.85 28.93 30.11
CA ARG A 366 11.56 28.04 28.95
C ARG A 366 12.10 28.61 27.64
N VAL A 367 11.94 29.91 27.41
CA VAL A 367 12.48 30.59 26.22
C VAL A 367 14.01 30.57 26.24
N GLU A 368 14.63 30.83 27.38
CA GLU A 368 16.09 30.74 27.54
C GLU A 368 16.60 29.32 27.21
N ARG A 369 15.94 28.28 27.70
CA ARG A 369 16.27 26.89 27.37
C ARG A 369 16.14 26.62 25.88
N LEU A 370 15.03 27.04 25.28
CA LEU A 370 14.80 26.88 23.83
C LEU A 370 15.88 27.57 23.01
N ASN A 371 16.19 28.85 23.34
CA ASN A 371 17.20 29.62 22.61
C ASN A 371 18.58 28.98 22.70
N LYS A 372 19.01 28.49 23.87
CA LYS A 372 20.27 27.76 24.04
C LYS A 372 20.35 26.51 23.14
N VAL A 373 19.25 25.76 23.01
CA VAL A 373 19.19 24.59 22.14
C VAL A 373 19.26 25.00 20.67
N MET A 374 18.48 25.99 20.26
CA MET A 374 18.46 26.47 18.86
C MET A 374 19.82 27.03 18.42
N GLU A 375 20.44 27.88 19.26
CA GLU A 375 21.78 28.40 18.98
C GLU A 375 22.83 27.29 18.83
N ARG A 376 22.75 26.24 19.66
CA ARG A 376 23.68 25.13 19.59
C ARG A 376 23.54 24.35 18.28
N ILE A 377 22.30 24.17 17.80
CA ILE A 377 21.99 23.52 16.54
C ILE A 377 22.48 24.38 15.38
N GLU A 378 22.15 25.68 15.38
CA GLU A 378 22.53 26.63 14.33
C GLU A 378 24.07 26.78 14.19
N ARG A 379 24.82 26.65 15.29
CA ARG A 379 26.30 26.66 15.27
C ARG A 379 26.92 25.32 14.89
N SER A 380 26.15 24.25 14.81
CA SER A 380 26.63 22.93 14.41
C SER A 380 26.92 22.88 12.92
N ALA A 381 27.99 22.23 12.50
CA ALA A 381 28.28 21.96 11.09
C ALA A 381 27.14 21.17 10.38
N ARG A 382 26.36 20.43 11.15
CA ARG A 382 25.18 19.69 10.67
C ARG A 382 23.86 20.40 10.87
N GLY A 383 23.86 21.64 11.33
CA GLY A 383 22.63 22.40 11.63
C GLY A 383 21.75 22.63 10.41
N THR A 384 22.31 22.56 9.20
CA THR A 384 21.59 22.63 7.93
C THR A 384 20.92 21.32 7.53
N GLU A 385 21.30 20.19 8.14
CA GLU A 385 20.67 18.89 7.92
C GLU A 385 19.38 18.78 8.72
N LEU A 386 18.23 18.96 8.06
CA LEU A 386 16.92 19.05 8.71
C LEU A 386 16.60 17.85 9.64
N VAL A 387 16.91 16.62 9.22
CA VAL A 387 16.67 15.41 10.02
C VAL A 387 17.44 15.45 11.31
N TRP A 388 18.74 15.77 11.21
CA TRP A 388 19.61 15.88 12.40
C TRP A 388 19.18 17.01 13.30
N ALA A 389 18.91 18.20 12.74
CA ALA A 389 18.51 19.37 13.49
C ALA A 389 17.21 19.15 14.28
N ALA A 390 16.18 18.56 13.63
CA ALA A 390 14.91 18.27 14.25
C ALA A 390 15.02 17.21 15.36
N LYS A 391 15.75 16.11 15.11
CA LYS A 391 15.95 15.07 16.11
C LYS A 391 16.80 15.55 17.29
N ALA A 392 17.85 16.30 17.02
CA ALA A 392 18.72 16.88 18.05
C ALA A 392 17.96 17.92 18.91
N ALA A 393 17.14 18.79 18.28
CA ALA A 393 16.29 19.73 19.01
C ALA A 393 15.30 19.02 19.92
N TRP A 394 14.58 18.05 19.39
CA TRP A 394 13.57 17.29 20.13
C TRP A 394 14.18 16.60 21.35
N VAL A 395 15.33 15.91 21.17
CA VAL A 395 16.05 15.25 22.26
C VAL A 395 16.58 16.24 23.30
N ALA A 396 17.22 17.36 22.84
CA ALA A 396 17.79 18.35 23.73
C ALA A 396 16.73 19.14 24.53
N LEU A 397 15.52 19.26 24.00
CA LEU A 397 14.38 19.86 24.69
C LEU A 397 13.67 18.89 25.66
N GLY A 398 14.09 17.63 25.70
CA GLY A 398 13.52 16.61 26.57
C GLY A 398 12.31 15.88 25.99
N GLY A 399 12.10 15.94 24.68
CA GLY A 399 10.99 15.28 23.98
C GLY A 399 10.80 13.80 24.35
N PRO A 400 11.88 12.98 24.43
CA PRO A 400 11.76 11.57 24.85
C PRO A 400 11.11 11.34 26.21
N ALA A 401 11.17 12.31 27.14
CA ALA A 401 10.54 12.22 28.45
C ALA A 401 9.03 12.58 28.43
N THR A 402 8.50 13.00 27.27
CA THR A 402 7.09 13.37 27.10
C THR A 402 6.26 12.31 26.42
N VAL A 403 6.85 11.18 26.06
CA VAL A 403 6.23 10.10 25.28
C VAL A 403 6.40 8.75 25.95
N ASP A 404 5.42 7.85 25.75
CA ASP A 404 5.55 6.46 26.15
C ASP A 404 6.31 5.64 25.08
N SER A 405 6.50 4.34 25.28
CA SER A 405 7.25 3.48 24.36
C SER A 405 6.58 3.31 22.99
N VAL A 406 5.26 3.40 22.92
CA VAL A 406 4.49 3.29 21.66
C VAL A 406 4.56 4.60 20.91
N GLU A 407 4.31 5.71 21.59
CA GLU A 407 4.44 7.06 21.06
C GLU A 407 5.87 7.35 20.55
N MET A 408 6.88 6.79 21.25
CA MET A 408 8.28 6.85 20.81
C MET A 408 8.47 6.18 19.44
N ALA A 409 7.89 5.00 19.22
CA ALA A 409 7.99 4.29 17.95
C ALA A 409 7.30 5.08 16.81
N ASP A 410 6.18 5.75 17.10
CA ASP A 410 5.49 6.61 16.13
C ASP A 410 6.33 7.84 15.77
N VAL A 411 6.95 8.50 16.76
CA VAL A 411 7.87 9.62 16.56
C VAL A 411 9.11 9.20 15.77
N GLU A 412 9.71 8.05 16.07
CA GLU A 412 10.85 7.51 15.29
C GLU A 412 10.45 7.21 13.84
N THR A 413 9.20 6.80 13.61
CA THR A 413 8.68 6.60 12.26
C THR A 413 8.60 7.92 11.49
N VAL A 414 8.20 9.03 12.13
CA VAL A 414 8.23 10.36 11.50
C VAL A 414 9.65 10.76 11.08
N PHE A 415 10.65 10.56 11.95
CA PHE A 415 12.04 10.87 11.60
C PHE A 415 12.58 9.99 10.48
N ARG A 416 12.16 8.71 10.41
CA ARG A 416 12.54 7.80 9.31
C ARG A 416 11.95 8.26 7.98
N VAL A 417 10.68 8.65 7.96
CA VAL A 417 10.03 9.18 6.75
C VAL A 417 10.65 10.52 6.34
N LEU A 418 10.99 11.39 7.29
CA LEU A 418 11.70 12.62 7.00
C LEU A 418 13.05 12.33 6.32
N ALA A 419 13.79 11.34 6.81
CA ALA A 419 15.07 10.94 6.21
C ALA A 419 14.91 10.43 4.77
N GLN A 420 13.83 9.68 4.49
CA GLN A 420 13.55 9.17 3.14
C GLN A 420 13.22 10.29 2.12
N HIS A 421 12.64 11.41 2.58
CA HIS A 421 12.29 12.56 1.75
C HIS A 421 13.36 13.67 1.73
N THR A 422 14.50 13.43 2.40
CA THR A 422 15.58 14.41 2.53
C THR A 422 16.80 13.95 1.71
N SER A 423 17.32 14.83 0.87
CA SER A 423 18.58 14.60 0.14
C SER A 423 19.50 15.81 0.32
N ASN A 424 20.79 15.55 0.51
CA ASN A 424 21.79 16.59 0.81
C ASN A 424 21.40 17.50 1.99
N GLY A 425 20.79 16.90 3.02
CA GLY A 425 20.34 17.62 4.22
C GLY A 425 19.06 18.44 4.10
N ALA A 426 18.50 18.61 2.89
CA ALA A 426 17.32 19.41 2.63
C ALA A 426 16.12 18.54 2.22
N LEU A 427 14.93 18.97 2.61
CA LEU A 427 13.66 18.36 2.22
C LEU A 427 13.38 18.69 0.76
N GLN A 428 13.33 17.66 -0.12
CA GLN A 428 13.23 17.85 -1.57
C GLN A 428 11.80 18.21 -2.01
N ASP A 429 10.83 17.45 -1.55
CA ASP A 429 9.41 17.70 -1.80
C ASP A 429 8.64 17.71 -0.47
N PRO A 430 8.39 18.91 0.08
CA PRO A 430 7.65 19.04 1.34
C PRO A 430 6.22 18.51 1.25
N GLN A 431 5.56 18.66 0.10
CA GLN A 431 4.18 18.20 -0.06
C GLN A 431 4.10 16.67 -0.09
N ALA A 432 5.06 16.01 -0.74
CA ALA A 432 5.16 14.55 -0.71
C ALA A 432 5.43 14.02 0.70
N PHE A 433 6.33 14.69 1.45
CA PHE A 433 6.61 14.33 2.84
C PHE A 433 5.36 14.44 3.73
N PHE A 434 4.65 15.58 3.70
CA PHE A 434 3.45 15.75 4.55
C PHE A 434 2.31 14.81 4.13
N ARG A 435 2.11 14.55 2.84
CA ARG A 435 1.17 13.51 2.37
C ARG A 435 1.56 12.10 2.82
N ALA A 436 2.86 11.79 2.86
CA ALA A 436 3.33 10.51 3.38
C ALA A 436 2.98 10.36 4.87
N LEU A 437 3.12 11.43 5.68
CA LEU A 437 2.73 11.42 7.10
C LEU A 437 1.23 11.23 7.30
N ASP A 438 0.39 11.85 6.47
CA ASP A 438 -1.08 11.72 6.53
C ASP A 438 -1.54 10.27 6.27
N ASN A 439 -0.73 9.48 5.58
CA ASN A 439 -0.99 8.07 5.26
C ASN A 439 -0.31 7.08 6.23
N LEU A 440 0.36 7.56 7.27
CA LEU A 440 0.94 6.70 8.30
C LEU A 440 -0.06 6.49 9.45
N TYR A 441 -0.09 5.26 9.95
CA TYR A 441 -0.96 4.87 11.04
C TYR A 441 -0.15 4.35 12.21
N ALA A 442 -0.64 4.60 13.42
CA ALA A 442 -0.03 4.16 14.66
C ALA A 442 0.17 2.63 14.66
N SER A 443 1.30 2.19 15.22
CA SER A 443 1.54 0.76 15.43
C SER A 443 0.44 0.18 16.32
N PRO A 444 -0.16 -0.97 15.95
CA PRO A 444 -1.23 -1.55 16.75
C PRO A 444 -0.74 -1.86 18.17
N LYS A 445 -1.42 -1.30 19.16
CA LYS A 445 -1.21 -1.66 20.57
C LYS A 445 -1.67 -3.09 20.77
N ALA A 446 -0.93 -3.90 21.52
CA ALA A 446 -1.38 -5.23 21.90
C ALA A 446 -2.68 -5.10 22.70
N GLY A 447 -3.78 -5.64 22.18
CA GLY A 447 -5.10 -5.58 22.80
C GLY A 447 -5.97 -6.72 22.30
N VAL A 448 -6.87 -7.17 23.15
CA VAL A 448 -7.82 -8.26 22.86
C VAL A 448 -8.84 -7.84 21.80
N VAL A 449 -9.18 -6.53 21.74
CA VAL A 449 -10.17 -5.98 20.80
C VAL A 449 -9.46 -5.38 19.59
N GLN A 450 -9.67 -6.00 18.44
CA GLN A 450 -9.18 -5.52 17.14
C GLN A 450 -10.19 -4.54 16.52
N VAL A 451 -9.73 -3.40 16.01
CA VAL A 451 -10.58 -2.43 15.32
C VAL A 451 -10.03 -2.21 13.92
N MET A 452 -10.88 -2.44 12.90
CA MET A 452 -10.44 -2.32 11.49
C MET A 452 -11.60 -2.12 10.53
N THR A 453 -11.28 -1.86 9.27
CA THR A 453 -12.30 -1.89 8.20
C THR A 453 -12.61 -3.32 7.79
N ILE A 454 -13.84 -3.55 7.26
CA ILE A 454 -14.22 -4.87 6.74
C ILE A 454 -13.24 -5.36 5.66
N HIS A 455 -12.70 -4.45 4.84
CA HIS A 455 -11.69 -4.78 3.83
C HIS A 455 -10.42 -5.39 4.45
N ASN A 456 -9.94 -4.81 5.56
CA ASN A 456 -8.74 -5.31 6.25
C ASN A 456 -9.00 -6.61 7.01
N ALA A 457 -10.26 -6.93 7.30
CA ALA A 457 -10.66 -8.17 7.96
C ALA A 457 -10.77 -9.36 6.98
N LYS A 458 -10.70 -9.13 5.66
CA LYS A 458 -10.72 -10.21 4.69
C LYS A 458 -9.54 -11.17 4.93
N GLY A 459 -9.81 -12.47 4.90
CA GLY A 459 -8.84 -13.52 5.26
C GLY A 459 -8.67 -13.77 6.77
N LEU A 460 -9.14 -12.86 7.65
CA LEU A 460 -9.06 -13.00 9.11
C LEU A 460 -10.34 -13.63 9.68
N GLU A 461 -10.28 -14.04 10.96
CA GLU A 461 -11.41 -14.62 11.68
C GLU A 461 -11.30 -14.34 13.19
N TYR A 462 -12.44 -14.14 13.87
CA TYR A 462 -12.51 -13.75 15.28
C TYR A 462 -13.61 -14.52 15.99
N ASP A 463 -13.44 -14.74 17.30
CA ASP A 463 -14.46 -15.44 18.08
C ASP A 463 -15.77 -14.63 18.12
N SER A 464 -15.66 -13.32 18.34
CA SER A 464 -16.79 -12.38 18.27
C SER A 464 -16.52 -11.25 17.29
N VAL A 465 -17.49 -10.96 16.45
CA VAL A 465 -17.45 -9.85 15.48
C VAL A 465 -18.56 -8.86 15.79
N ILE A 466 -18.21 -7.58 15.86
CA ILE A 466 -19.16 -6.48 16.07
C ILE A 466 -19.15 -5.60 14.80
N LEU A 467 -20.32 -5.48 14.17
CA LEU A 467 -20.55 -4.66 12.98
C LEU A 467 -21.44 -3.46 13.34
N PRO A 468 -20.86 -2.35 13.83
CA PRO A 468 -21.60 -1.15 14.13
C PRO A 468 -21.82 -0.28 12.91
N GLY A 469 -22.79 0.65 12.99
CA GLY A 469 -23.03 1.63 11.96
C GLY A 469 -23.61 1.06 10.67
N LEU A 470 -24.37 -0.02 10.72
CA LEU A 470 -24.94 -0.64 9.51
C LEU A 470 -25.79 0.32 8.68
N ASN A 471 -26.44 1.31 9.29
CA ASN A 471 -27.26 2.32 8.59
C ASN A 471 -26.44 3.51 8.05
N ARG A 472 -25.12 3.49 8.20
CA ARG A 472 -24.23 4.53 7.68
C ARG A 472 -23.73 4.16 6.29
N THR A 473 -23.65 5.16 5.41
CA THR A 473 -23.08 5.01 4.07
C THR A 473 -21.57 5.24 4.11
N GLY A 474 -20.85 4.76 3.10
CA GLY A 474 -19.47 5.18 2.84
C GLY A 474 -19.41 6.65 2.46
N ALA A 475 -18.18 7.17 2.30
CA ALA A 475 -17.99 8.51 1.71
C ALA A 475 -18.70 8.58 0.35
N THR A 476 -19.41 9.68 0.11
CA THR A 476 -19.99 9.95 -1.21
C THR A 476 -18.90 10.57 -2.07
N ASP A 477 -18.57 9.90 -3.15
CA ASP A 477 -17.69 10.49 -4.16
C ASP A 477 -18.42 11.61 -4.90
N ASP A 478 -17.69 12.66 -5.26
CA ASP A 478 -18.17 13.69 -6.17
C ASP A 478 -18.55 13.09 -7.52
N THR A 479 -19.48 13.71 -8.23
CA THR A 479 -19.86 13.24 -9.57
C THR A 479 -18.62 13.29 -10.49
N PRO A 480 -18.20 12.16 -11.07
CA PRO A 480 -16.97 12.11 -11.85
C PRO A 480 -17.12 12.85 -13.19
N LEU A 481 -15.98 13.25 -13.77
CA LEU A 481 -15.94 13.84 -15.11
C LEU A 481 -16.36 12.83 -16.19
N PHE A 482 -16.08 11.55 -15.95
CA PHE A 482 -16.41 10.46 -16.86
C PHE A 482 -16.90 9.25 -16.08
N TYR A 483 -17.98 8.63 -16.56
CA TYR A 483 -18.24 7.22 -16.27
C TYR A 483 -17.71 6.36 -17.39
N TRP A 484 -17.14 5.21 -17.05
CA TRP A 484 -16.69 4.22 -18.03
C TRP A 484 -17.04 2.81 -17.57
N ARG A 485 -17.26 1.93 -18.53
CA ARG A 485 -17.54 0.52 -18.28
C ARG A 485 -17.24 -0.31 -19.54
N ASN A 486 -16.83 -1.55 -19.34
CA ASN A 486 -16.82 -2.54 -20.42
C ASN A 486 -18.23 -3.16 -20.51
N LEU A 487 -18.88 -2.99 -21.65
CA LEU A 487 -20.21 -3.55 -21.94
C LEU A 487 -20.05 -4.57 -23.06
N ALA A 488 -20.18 -5.86 -22.75
CA ALA A 488 -20.10 -6.96 -23.70
C ALA A 488 -18.88 -6.88 -24.65
N GLY A 489 -17.70 -6.58 -24.12
CA GLY A 489 -16.46 -6.47 -24.88
C GLY A 489 -16.23 -5.11 -25.55
N THR A 490 -17.15 -4.15 -25.40
CA THR A 490 -17.03 -2.79 -25.90
C THR A 490 -16.80 -1.82 -24.75
N PHE A 491 -15.72 -1.02 -24.85
CA PHE A 491 -15.44 0.01 -23.88
C PHE A 491 -16.38 1.21 -24.09
N ALA A 492 -17.27 1.45 -23.12
CA ALA A 492 -18.17 2.60 -23.11
C ALA A 492 -17.63 3.70 -22.19
N LEU A 493 -17.51 4.92 -22.71
CA LEU A 493 -17.07 6.10 -21.97
C LEU A 493 -18.15 7.17 -22.05
N ALA A 494 -18.65 7.67 -20.93
CA ALA A 494 -19.69 8.69 -20.87
C ALA A 494 -19.19 9.93 -20.12
N PRO A 495 -18.86 11.01 -20.84
CA PRO A 495 -18.42 12.26 -20.22
C PRO A 495 -19.59 13.02 -19.58
N ASN A 496 -19.30 13.70 -18.48
CA ASN A 496 -20.21 14.68 -17.89
C ASN A 496 -20.04 16.01 -18.66
N VAL A 497 -20.96 16.29 -19.55
CA VAL A 497 -20.90 17.53 -20.36
C VAL A 497 -21.51 18.74 -19.66
N GLY A 498 -21.96 18.57 -18.39
CA GLY A 498 -22.54 19.67 -17.58
C GLY A 498 -23.90 20.18 -18.09
N ASP A 499 -24.57 19.39 -18.93
CA ASP A 499 -25.88 19.77 -19.48
C ASP A 499 -26.96 19.73 -18.39
N GLN A 500 -27.68 20.84 -18.22
CA GLN A 500 -28.79 20.94 -17.26
C GLN A 500 -30.07 20.28 -17.80
N ASP A 501 -30.17 20.02 -19.12
CA ASP A 501 -31.29 19.30 -19.69
C ASP A 501 -31.14 17.80 -19.45
N GLU A 502 -31.90 17.30 -18.46
CA GLU A 502 -31.90 15.87 -18.12
C GLU A 502 -32.36 14.95 -19.25
N SER A 503 -33.01 15.49 -20.27
CA SER A 503 -33.54 14.74 -21.43
C SER A 503 -32.60 14.71 -22.64
N SER A 504 -31.48 15.45 -22.59
CA SER A 504 -30.49 15.49 -23.68
C SER A 504 -29.86 14.10 -23.91
N PRO A 505 -29.44 13.77 -25.13
CA PRO A 505 -28.77 12.51 -25.45
C PRO A 505 -27.52 12.29 -24.57
N GLU A 506 -26.71 13.33 -24.35
CA GLU A 506 -25.51 13.32 -23.52
C GLU A 506 -25.83 12.99 -22.07
N SER A 507 -26.83 13.66 -21.48
CA SER A 507 -27.30 13.44 -20.12
C SER A 507 -27.85 12.01 -19.94
N ARG A 508 -28.56 11.49 -20.93
CA ARG A 508 -29.07 10.11 -20.92
C ARG A 508 -27.94 9.08 -20.93
N LEU A 509 -26.92 9.26 -21.79
CA LEU A 509 -25.76 8.37 -21.85
C LEU A 509 -25.02 8.37 -20.49
N PHE A 510 -24.69 9.55 -19.96
CA PHE A 510 -24.01 9.67 -18.66
C PHE A 510 -24.79 9.01 -17.54
N LYS A 511 -26.08 9.26 -17.43
CA LYS A 511 -26.97 8.67 -16.42
C LYS A 511 -27.14 7.16 -16.59
N PHE A 512 -27.12 6.66 -17.83
CA PHE A 512 -27.24 5.22 -18.12
C PHE A 512 -26.00 4.49 -17.60
N ILE A 513 -24.78 4.91 -18.02
CA ILE A 513 -23.53 4.28 -17.56
C ILE A 513 -23.37 4.48 -16.03
N GLY A 514 -23.65 5.67 -15.51
CA GLY A 514 -23.60 5.95 -14.09
C GLY A 514 -24.51 5.06 -13.23
N ARG A 515 -25.68 4.66 -13.74
CA ARG A 515 -26.54 3.68 -13.04
C ARG A 515 -25.94 2.28 -13.02
N GLN A 516 -25.31 1.86 -14.12
CA GLN A 516 -24.64 0.57 -14.14
C GLN A 516 -23.48 0.55 -13.13
N VAL A 517 -22.65 1.59 -13.08
CA VAL A 517 -21.58 1.74 -12.10
C VAL A 517 -22.14 1.77 -10.67
N LYS A 518 -23.26 2.48 -10.44
CA LYS A 518 -23.91 2.51 -9.14
C LYS A 518 -24.46 1.14 -8.72
N LYS A 519 -24.96 0.36 -9.67
CA LYS A 519 -25.38 -1.03 -9.40
C LYS A 519 -24.19 -1.87 -8.94
N ASP A 520 -23.05 -1.79 -9.61
CA ASP A 520 -21.83 -2.53 -9.23
C ASP A 520 -21.38 -2.18 -7.82
N ILE A 521 -21.44 -0.89 -7.44
CA ILE A 521 -21.14 -0.42 -6.08
C ILE A 521 -22.14 -1.00 -5.05
N LEU A 522 -23.42 -1.06 -5.38
CA LEU A 522 -24.43 -1.66 -4.46
C LEU A 522 -24.23 -3.17 -4.32
N ASP A 523 -23.89 -3.85 -5.40
CA ASP A 523 -23.57 -5.28 -5.37
C ASP A 523 -22.31 -5.54 -4.53
N GLU A 524 -21.30 -4.66 -4.59
CA GLU A 524 -20.12 -4.71 -3.71
C GLU A 524 -20.49 -4.48 -2.24
N VAL A 525 -21.42 -3.54 -1.92
CA VAL A 525 -21.91 -3.34 -0.55
C VAL A 525 -22.52 -4.61 0.02
N SER A 526 -23.26 -5.36 -0.79
CA SER A 526 -23.85 -6.64 -0.38
C SER A 526 -22.79 -7.71 -0.11
N ARG A 527 -21.74 -7.76 -0.95
CA ARG A 527 -20.58 -8.62 -0.72
C ARG A 527 -19.76 -8.19 0.50
N LEU A 528 -19.67 -6.89 0.75
CA LEU A 528 -18.98 -6.35 1.94
C LEU A 528 -19.70 -6.76 3.23
N ALA A 529 -21.05 -6.75 3.24
CA ALA A 529 -21.83 -7.28 4.35
C ALA A 529 -21.56 -8.77 4.56
N TYR A 530 -21.53 -9.57 3.49
CA TYR A 530 -21.22 -11.00 3.52
C TYR A 530 -19.83 -11.27 4.10
N VAL A 531 -18.82 -10.55 3.64
CA VAL A 531 -17.46 -10.66 4.19
C VAL A 531 -17.47 -10.35 5.69
N GLY A 532 -18.11 -9.25 6.12
CA GLY A 532 -18.13 -8.84 7.52
C GLY A 532 -18.76 -9.90 8.44
N THR A 533 -19.94 -10.41 8.10
CA THR A 533 -20.67 -11.38 8.92
C THR A 533 -20.02 -12.76 8.95
N THR A 534 -19.31 -13.15 7.88
CA THR A 534 -18.60 -14.46 7.79
C THR A 534 -17.24 -14.48 8.49
N ARG A 535 -16.84 -13.38 9.14
CA ARG A 535 -15.58 -13.37 9.96
C ARG A 535 -15.77 -13.96 11.35
N ALA A 536 -17.02 -14.11 11.83
CA ALA A 536 -17.32 -14.60 13.16
C ALA A 536 -17.17 -16.13 13.27
N LYS A 537 -16.48 -16.58 14.32
CA LYS A 537 -16.40 -18.00 14.70
C LYS A 537 -17.59 -18.41 15.58
N CYS A 538 -17.96 -17.58 16.55
CA CYS A 538 -19.01 -17.87 17.50
C CYS A 538 -20.14 -16.84 17.43
N ASP A 539 -19.90 -15.56 17.71
CA ASP A 539 -20.92 -14.54 17.79
C ASP A 539 -20.70 -13.40 16.80
N CYS A 540 -21.78 -12.98 16.14
CA CYS A 540 -21.77 -11.81 15.26
C CYS A 540 -22.85 -10.81 15.73
N TYR A 541 -22.45 -9.60 16.08
CA TYR A 541 -23.34 -8.54 16.54
C TYR A 541 -23.54 -7.50 15.45
N LEU A 542 -24.80 -7.30 15.04
CA LEU A 542 -25.22 -6.37 14.00
C LEU A 542 -25.88 -5.15 14.64
N LEU A 543 -25.25 -3.97 14.60
CA LEU A 543 -25.76 -2.75 15.23
C LEU A 543 -26.06 -1.68 14.19
N ALA A 544 -27.21 -1.04 14.33
CA ALA A 544 -27.54 0.15 13.57
C ALA A 544 -28.31 1.17 14.41
N ALA A 545 -27.81 2.39 14.43
CA ALA A 545 -28.58 3.52 14.93
C ALA A 545 -29.66 3.93 13.92
N VAL A 546 -30.91 3.95 14.36
CA VAL A 546 -32.07 4.31 13.54
C VAL A 546 -32.92 5.36 14.25
N ASP A 547 -33.57 6.24 13.49
CA ASP A 547 -34.49 7.21 14.00
C ASP A 547 -35.88 6.56 14.15
N LYS A 548 -36.19 6.06 15.34
CA LYS A 548 -37.50 5.52 15.70
C LYS A 548 -38.07 6.31 16.89
N PHE A 549 -38.76 7.38 16.57
CA PHE A 549 -39.40 8.27 17.57
C PHE A 549 -40.89 8.01 17.75
N ASP A 550 -41.52 7.26 16.84
CA ASP A 550 -42.97 7.04 16.78
C ASP A 550 -43.17 5.65 16.15
N GLU A 551 -44.03 4.85 16.76
CA GLU A 551 -44.36 3.48 16.30
C GLU A 551 -45.00 3.45 14.91
N ASP A 552 -45.71 4.51 14.55
CA ASP A 552 -46.45 4.59 13.27
C ASP A 552 -45.58 5.10 12.09
N LYS A 553 -44.35 5.53 12.33
CA LYS A 553 -43.47 6.07 11.26
C LYS A 553 -42.49 5.02 10.72
N PRO A 554 -42.36 4.93 9.39
CA PRO A 554 -41.40 4.00 8.80
C PRO A 554 -39.98 4.37 9.19
N ILE A 555 -39.19 3.37 9.54
CA ILE A 555 -37.75 3.52 9.83
C ILE A 555 -37.03 3.96 8.54
N ARG A 556 -36.22 4.99 8.68
CA ARG A 556 -35.43 5.48 7.55
C ARG A 556 -34.11 4.67 7.39
N VAL A 557 -34.10 3.83 6.36
CA VAL A 557 -32.90 3.08 5.97
C VAL A 557 -32.15 3.85 4.91
N ALA A 558 -30.85 4.12 5.14
CA ALA A 558 -30.02 4.86 4.20
C ALA A 558 -29.68 3.98 2.97
N SER A 559 -30.03 4.45 1.78
CA SER A 559 -29.74 3.74 0.54
C SER A 559 -28.22 3.55 0.34
N GLY A 560 -27.79 2.32 0.05
CA GLY A 560 -26.37 1.97 -0.10
C GLY A 560 -25.64 1.77 1.23
N SER A 561 -26.34 1.69 2.35
CA SER A 561 -25.81 1.22 3.63
C SER A 561 -25.83 -0.31 3.70
N LEU A 562 -25.05 -0.89 4.63
CA LEU A 562 -25.09 -2.34 4.89
C LEU A 562 -26.49 -2.77 5.39
N LEU A 563 -27.15 -1.91 6.17
CA LEU A 563 -28.53 -2.16 6.60
C LEU A 563 -29.48 -2.27 5.41
N SER A 564 -29.32 -1.43 4.37
CA SER A 564 -30.23 -1.45 3.23
C SER A 564 -30.16 -2.76 2.43
N CYS A 565 -29.03 -3.43 2.35
CA CYS A 565 -28.94 -4.73 1.68
C CYS A 565 -29.43 -5.89 2.56
N LEU A 566 -29.28 -5.79 3.88
CA LEU A 566 -29.73 -6.78 4.86
C LEU A 566 -31.17 -6.55 5.30
N TRP A 567 -31.82 -5.45 4.90
CA TRP A 567 -33.15 -5.07 5.32
C TRP A 567 -34.23 -6.18 5.18
N PRO A 568 -34.26 -6.96 4.06
CA PRO A 568 -35.24 -8.05 3.91
C PRO A 568 -35.14 -9.15 4.97
N GLU A 569 -34.04 -9.22 5.72
CA GLU A 569 -33.87 -10.17 6.85
C GLU A 569 -34.04 -9.51 8.21
N LEU A 570 -33.75 -8.19 8.33
CA LEU A 570 -33.65 -7.49 9.60
C LEU A 570 -34.87 -6.62 9.92
N GLU A 571 -35.79 -6.45 8.97
CA GLU A 571 -36.90 -5.49 9.07
C GLU A 571 -37.73 -5.71 10.34
N GLU A 572 -38.09 -6.96 10.66
CA GLU A 572 -38.93 -7.32 11.82
C GLU A 572 -38.23 -6.91 13.13
N ASP A 573 -36.92 -7.23 13.32
CA ASP A 573 -36.19 -6.91 14.53
C ASP A 573 -36.12 -5.40 14.79
N PHE A 574 -36.05 -4.59 13.71
CA PHE A 574 -35.99 -3.14 13.84
C PHE A 574 -37.36 -2.53 14.14
N TYR A 575 -38.44 -3.11 13.65
CA TYR A 575 -39.79 -2.65 14.00
C TYR A 575 -40.19 -3.06 15.40
N GLU A 576 -39.73 -4.19 15.93
CA GLU A 576 -39.95 -4.62 17.30
C GLU A 576 -39.20 -3.82 18.37
N ALA A 577 -38.17 -3.09 17.98
CA ALA A 577 -37.35 -2.29 18.90
C ALA A 577 -38.21 -1.16 19.56
N GLU A 578 -37.99 -0.93 20.84
CA GLU A 578 -38.65 0.17 21.55
C GLU A 578 -38.21 1.54 21.06
N PRO A 579 -39.12 2.51 20.89
CA PRO A 579 -38.76 3.89 20.59
C PRO A 579 -37.88 4.50 21.67
N GLY A 580 -36.84 5.22 21.24
CA GLY A 580 -35.86 5.84 22.15
C GLY A 580 -35.58 7.31 21.83
N VAL A 581 -35.04 8.00 22.81
CA VAL A 581 -34.59 9.41 22.65
C VAL A 581 -33.06 9.41 22.45
N PRO A 582 -32.56 10.08 21.41
CA PRO A 582 -31.10 10.14 21.19
C PRO A 582 -30.37 10.70 22.40
N ILE A 583 -29.31 10.02 22.82
CA ILE A 583 -28.40 10.51 23.84
C ILE A 583 -27.60 11.63 23.18
N THR A 584 -27.72 12.85 23.71
CA THR A 584 -26.87 13.98 23.34
C THR A 584 -25.67 13.99 24.29
N ALA A 585 -24.47 14.05 23.75
CA ALA A 585 -23.30 14.31 24.61
C ALA A 585 -23.47 15.72 25.20
N ASP A 586 -23.46 15.79 26.53
CA ASP A 586 -23.14 17.02 27.20
C ASP A 586 -21.65 17.27 26.93
N VAL A 587 -21.34 18.00 25.86
CA VAL A 587 -19.95 18.28 25.49
C VAL A 587 -19.44 19.40 26.41
N SER A 588 -19.33 19.11 27.67
CA SER A 588 -18.28 19.69 28.49
C SER A 588 -16.99 18.91 28.13
N VAL A 589 -16.37 19.29 27.03
CA VAL A 589 -15.01 18.87 26.76
C VAL A 589 -14.14 19.51 27.85
N GLU A 590 -13.96 18.82 28.95
CA GLU A 590 -12.78 19.03 29.76
C GLU A 590 -11.61 18.75 28.82
N VAL A 591 -11.07 19.83 28.24
CA VAL A 591 -9.80 19.75 27.51
C VAL A 591 -8.79 19.28 28.56
N PRO A 592 -8.31 18.04 28.50
CA PRO A 592 -7.39 17.56 29.51
C PRO A 592 -6.21 18.53 29.54
N SER A 593 -5.86 19.00 30.71
CA SER A 593 -4.72 19.90 30.89
C SER A 593 -3.50 19.15 30.34
N LYS A 594 -2.94 19.66 29.23
CA LYS A 594 -1.84 19.01 28.55
C LYS A 594 -0.64 18.95 29.48
N ALA A 595 -0.17 17.73 29.82
CA ALA A 595 1.04 17.55 30.59
C ALA A 595 2.23 18.19 29.85
N ARG A 596 3.05 18.93 30.57
CA ARG A 596 4.24 19.62 30.05
C ARG A 596 5.42 19.40 31.00
N LEU A 597 6.61 19.34 30.45
CA LEU A 597 7.83 19.25 31.26
C LEU A 597 7.95 20.44 32.20
N SER A 598 8.51 20.22 33.38
CA SER A 598 8.86 21.31 34.29
C SER A 598 9.82 22.32 33.64
N ALA A 599 9.72 23.59 33.96
CA ALA A 599 10.71 24.59 33.51
C ALA A 599 12.14 24.25 33.99
N SER A 600 12.25 23.62 35.15
CA SER A 600 13.52 23.15 35.72
C SER A 600 13.99 21.78 35.23
N PHE A 601 13.27 21.16 34.26
CA PHE A 601 13.67 19.89 33.68
C PHE A 601 15.00 20.01 32.94
N THR A 602 15.98 19.18 33.29
CA THR A 602 17.28 19.12 32.61
C THR A 602 17.43 17.75 31.96
N VAL A 603 17.93 17.75 30.73
CA VAL A 603 18.26 16.50 30.03
C VAL A 603 19.62 16.02 30.56
N GLU A 604 19.65 14.95 31.31
CA GLU A 604 20.89 14.27 31.64
C GLU A 604 21.31 13.41 30.46
N LEU A 605 22.25 13.88 29.69
CA LEU A 605 22.89 13.04 28.65
C LEU A 605 23.71 11.96 29.35
N PRO A 606 23.61 10.68 28.96
CA PRO A 606 24.43 9.62 29.51
C PRO A 606 25.90 10.03 29.40
N ARG A 607 26.63 10.04 30.55
CA ARG A 607 28.07 10.28 30.57
C ARG A 607 28.74 9.11 29.81
N GLY A 608 29.21 9.35 28.61
CA GLY A 608 29.87 8.31 27.79
C GLY A 608 29.44 8.24 26.32
N ILE A 609 28.43 8.96 25.87
CA ILE A 609 28.27 9.22 24.43
C ILE A 609 29.25 10.35 24.07
N PHE A 610 30.52 9.99 23.92
CA PHE A 610 31.46 10.80 23.17
C PHE A 610 30.88 10.86 21.74
N ILE A 611 30.34 12.00 21.38
CA ILE A 611 30.37 12.41 19.97
C ILE A 611 31.82 12.85 19.80
N PRO A 612 32.67 12.07 19.08
CA PRO A 612 34.02 12.56 18.81
C PRO A 612 33.80 13.92 18.15
N ALA A 613 34.43 14.96 18.68
CA ALA A 613 34.66 16.14 17.88
C ALA A 613 35.22 15.60 16.56
N ALA A 614 34.59 15.94 15.45
CA ALA A 614 35.11 15.55 14.16
C ALA A 614 36.56 15.97 14.18
N SER A 615 37.48 14.98 14.25
CA SER A 615 38.88 15.23 13.96
C SER A 615 38.86 15.83 12.58
N ASN A 616 39.45 17.00 12.42
CA ASN A 616 39.61 17.67 11.11
C ASN A 616 40.48 16.87 10.14
N ASP A 617 40.80 15.62 10.48
CA ASP A 617 41.54 14.70 9.64
C ASP A 617 40.58 13.84 8.88
N GLN A 618 40.44 14.15 7.60
CA GLN A 618 39.77 13.44 6.49
C GLN A 618 38.35 13.90 6.12
N ILE A 619 38.23 15.19 5.82
CA ILE A 619 37.46 15.54 4.63
C ILE A 619 38.36 15.18 3.46
N PRO A 620 37.93 14.32 2.50
CA PRO A 620 38.69 14.11 1.28
C PRO A 620 39.01 15.47 0.68
N THR A 621 40.31 15.73 0.38
CA THR A 621 40.69 16.97 -0.27
C THR A 621 39.96 17.07 -1.61
N GLU A 622 39.70 18.26 -2.12
CA GLU A 622 39.16 18.46 -3.48
C GLU A 622 39.92 17.64 -4.54
N ASN A 623 41.20 17.35 -4.32
CA ASN A 623 42.00 16.50 -5.18
C ASN A 623 41.65 15.00 -5.06
N GLU A 624 41.32 14.50 -3.87
CA GLU A 624 40.91 13.10 -3.69
C GLU A 624 39.51 12.86 -4.27
N LEU A 625 38.54 13.81 -4.10
CA LEU A 625 37.24 13.78 -4.78
C LEU A 625 37.40 13.93 -6.32
N ALA A 626 38.35 14.76 -6.77
CA ALA A 626 38.64 14.93 -8.19
C ALA A 626 39.32 13.70 -8.80
N ASP A 627 40.10 12.97 -8.02
CA ASP A 627 40.72 11.72 -8.46
C ASP A 627 39.71 10.57 -8.48
N GLU A 628 38.78 10.48 -7.53
CA GLU A 628 37.61 9.56 -7.60
C GLU A 628 36.72 9.86 -8.82
N LEU A 629 36.41 11.13 -9.09
CA LEU A 629 35.61 11.55 -10.26
C LEU A 629 36.38 11.33 -11.57
N ARG A 630 37.72 11.51 -11.59
CA ARG A 630 38.56 11.22 -12.75
C ARG A 630 38.72 9.71 -13.01
N GLU A 631 38.70 8.88 -11.98
CA GLU A 631 38.67 7.42 -12.13
C GLU A 631 37.30 6.97 -12.70
N GLU A 632 36.19 7.68 -12.42
CA GLU A 632 34.87 7.42 -13.03
C GLU A 632 34.78 7.92 -14.49
N GLU A 633 35.42 9.05 -14.83
CA GLU A 633 35.44 9.58 -16.20
C GLU A 633 36.35 8.78 -17.18
N GLY A 634 37.29 8.01 -16.68
CA GLY A 634 38.18 7.13 -17.47
C GLY A 634 37.64 5.72 -17.72
N ASN A 635 36.58 5.30 -17.08
CA ASN A 635 35.98 3.98 -17.27
C ASN A 635 35.03 3.99 -18.48
N ASP A 636 35.45 3.34 -19.56
CA ASP A 636 34.63 3.04 -20.72
C ASP A 636 33.37 2.32 -20.20
N TYR A 637 32.19 2.99 -20.29
CA TYR A 637 30.90 2.46 -19.91
C TYR A 637 30.66 1.06 -20.50
N ARG A 638 31.17 0.80 -21.70
CA ARG A 638 31.10 -0.50 -22.37
C ARG A 638 31.84 -1.60 -21.58
N ALA A 639 33.04 -1.30 -21.07
CA ALA A 639 33.81 -2.23 -20.25
C ALA A 639 33.09 -2.55 -18.93
N LYS A 640 32.45 -1.56 -18.30
CA LYS A 640 31.64 -1.72 -17.08
C LYS A 640 30.44 -2.64 -17.35
N THR A 641 29.70 -2.41 -18.44
CA THR A 641 28.54 -3.23 -18.82
C THR A 641 28.95 -4.67 -19.14
N ILE A 642 30.06 -4.90 -19.86
CA ILE A 642 30.60 -6.25 -20.09
C ILE A 642 30.90 -6.94 -18.76
N GLY A 643 31.51 -6.23 -17.78
CA GLY A 643 31.78 -6.76 -16.45
C GLY A 643 30.49 -7.19 -15.73
N VAL A 644 29.47 -6.33 -15.70
CA VAL A 644 28.19 -6.62 -15.04
C VAL A 644 27.51 -7.86 -15.64
N VAL A 645 27.42 -7.94 -16.98
CA VAL A 645 26.77 -9.09 -17.64
C VAL A 645 27.62 -10.36 -17.48
N TYR A 646 28.96 -10.28 -17.50
CA TYR A 646 29.82 -11.40 -17.21
C TYR A 646 29.58 -11.95 -15.79
N HIS A 647 29.53 -11.09 -14.76
CA HIS A 647 29.25 -11.49 -13.39
C HIS A 647 27.92 -12.25 -13.27
N ARG A 648 26.86 -11.78 -13.92
CA ARG A 648 25.56 -12.46 -13.92
C ARG A 648 25.62 -13.86 -14.55
N VAL A 649 26.37 -14.01 -15.65
CA VAL A 649 26.52 -15.31 -16.31
C VAL A 649 27.29 -16.30 -15.43
N VAL A 650 28.42 -15.87 -14.82
CA VAL A 650 29.18 -16.76 -13.93
C VAL A 650 28.46 -17.06 -12.61
N GLU A 651 27.61 -16.15 -12.14
CA GLU A 651 26.71 -16.40 -11.02
C GLU A 651 25.69 -17.51 -11.34
N LEU A 652 25.08 -17.47 -12.52
CA LEU A 652 24.16 -18.52 -12.99
C LEU A 652 24.89 -19.88 -13.09
N ILE A 653 26.09 -19.91 -13.69
CA ILE A 653 26.89 -21.11 -13.79
C ILE A 653 27.20 -21.71 -12.41
N SER A 654 27.50 -20.85 -11.44
CA SER A 654 27.79 -21.31 -10.07
C SER A 654 26.56 -21.84 -9.33
N LYS A 655 25.37 -21.27 -9.57
CA LYS A 655 24.09 -21.75 -9.00
C LYS A 655 23.71 -23.12 -9.56
N GLU A 656 23.80 -23.29 -10.86
CA GLU A 656 23.44 -24.53 -11.54
C GLU A 656 24.52 -25.63 -11.38
N GLY A 657 25.75 -25.22 -11.13
CA GLY A 657 26.92 -26.10 -11.05
C GLY A 657 27.67 -26.18 -12.38
N ILE A 658 29.01 -26.05 -12.33
CA ILE A 658 29.87 -26.03 -13.50
C ILE A 658 29.77 -27.29 -14.37
N GLU A 659 29.36 -28.44 -13.79
CA GLU A 659 29.22 -29.71 -14.51
C GLU A 659 28.03 -29.68 -15.49
N ALA A 660 27.05 -28.82 -15.25
CA ALA A 660 25.90 -28.64 -16.14
C ALA A 660 26.21 -27.73 -17.34
N TRP A 661 27.40 -27.11 -17.39
CA TRP A 661 27.74 -26.11 -18.42
C TRP A 661 28.82 -26.63 -19.36
N SER A 662 28.45 -26.77 -20.63
CA SER A 662 29.32 -27.07 -21.75
C SER A 662 29.44 -25.84 -22.68
N ILE A 663 30.45 -25.90 -23.59
CA ILE A 663 30.61 -24.87 -24.63
C ILE A 663 29.35 -24.83 -25.53
N GLU A 664 28.77 -25.99 -25.86
CA GLU A 664 27.57 -26.08 -26.67
C GLU A 664 26.37 -25.39 -25.97
N ARG A 665 26.21 -25.65 -24.66
CA ARG A 665 25.17 -24.96 -23.87
C ARG A 665 25.38 -23.45 -23.84
N LEU A 666 26.61 -22.99 -23.63
CA LEU A 666 26.94 -21.56 -23.68
C LEU A 666 26.58 -20.94 -25.03
N GLN A 667 26.74 -21.65 -26.15
CA GLN A 667 26.36 -21.20 -27.48
C GLN A 667 24.84 -20.89 -27.59
N THR A 668 24.00 -21.68 -26.92
CA THR A 668 22.54 -21.48 -26.91
C THR A 668 22.12 -20.22 -26.13
N LYS A 669 22.98 -19.68 -25.26
CA LYS A 669 22.67 -18.52 -24.41
C LYS A 669 23.01 -17.15 -25.06
N LYS A 670 23.45 -17.12 -26.33
CA LYS A 670 23.85 -15.87 -27.00
C LYS A 670 22.74 -14.82 -27.05
N GLN A 671 21.48 -15.26 -27.25
CA GLN A 671 20.34 -14.34 -27.27
C GLN A 671 20.05 -13.75 -25.89
N ALA A 672 20.12 -14.56 -24.82
CA ALA A 672 19.96 -14.11 -23.45
C ALA A 672 21.06 -13.11 -23.04
N ILE A 673 22.31 -13.37 -23.42
CA ILE A 673 23.42 -12.42 -23.22
C ILE A 673 23.17 -11.11 -23.98
N ALA A 674 22.65 -11.17 -25.21
CA ALA A 674 22.30 -9.98 -25.98
C ALA A 674 21.18 -9.15 -25.32
N ALA A 675 20.18 -9.83 -24.75
CA ALA A 675 19.10 -9.18 -24.00
C ALA A 675 19.63 -8.49 -22.72
N LEU A 676 20.51 -9.15 -21.97
CA LEU A 676 21.16 -8.57 -20.80
C LEU A 676 21.98 -7.32 -21.17
N LEU A 677 22.76 -7.36 -22.26
CA LEU A 677 23.53 -6.20 -22.71
C LEU A 677 22.64 -5.02 -23.07
N ARG A 678 21.52 -5.25 -23.78
CA ARG A 678 20.54 -4.19 -24.12
C ARG A 678 19.91 -3.60 -22.87
N ARG A 679 19.56 -4.46 -21.91
CA ARG A 679 18.98 -4.05 -20.63
C ARG A 679 19.91 -3.17 -19.81
N GLU A 680 21.20 -3.47 -19.84
CA GLU A 680 22.24 -2.65 -19.17
C GLU A 680 22.66 -1.43 -20.02
N GLY A 681 21.94 -1.14 -21.12
CA GLY A 681 22.14 0.05 -21.94
C GLY A 681 23.31 -0.03 -22.92
N TYR A 682 23.83 -1.22 -23.20
CA TYR A 682 24.91 -1.38 -24.18
C TYR A 682 24.46 -0.91 -25.58
N PRO A 683 25.30 -0.16 -26.35
CA PRO A 683 24.91 0.38 -27.63
C PRO A 683 24.37 -0.68 -28.59
N ALA A 684 23.15 -0.49 -29.11
CA ALA A 684 22.43 -1.51 -29.90
C ALA A 684 23.24 -2.01 -31.13
N ALA A 685 24.00 -1.12 -31.81
CA ALA A 685 24.85 -1.48 -32.92
C ALA A 685 26.05 -2.37 -32.53
N GLU A 686 26.46 -2.34 -31.27
CA GLU A 686 27.65 -3.04 -30.77
C GLU A 686 27.29 -4.31 -29.98
N VAL A 687 26.02 -4.58 -29.73
CA VAL A 687 25.56 -5.78 -29.01
C VAL A 687 26.18 -7.07 -29.54
N PRO A 688 26.28 -7.33 -30.86
CA PRO A 688 26.92 -8.56 -31.37
C PRO A 688 28.39 -8.71 -30.93
N ALA A 689 29.16 -7.61 -30.88
CA ALA A 689 30.51 -7.61 -30.41
C ALA A 689 30.61 -7.84 -28.90
N GLY A 690 29.70 -7.22 -28.14
CA GLY A 690 29.58 -7.43 -26.70
C GLY A 690 29.24 -8.89 -26.34
N VAL A 691 28.30 -9.52 -27.07
CA VAL A 691 27.97 -10.94 -26.93
C VAL A 691 29.20 -11.82 -27.20
N ALA A 692 29.90 -11.57 -28.30
CA ALA A 692 31.11 -12.32 -28.63
C ALA A 692 32.19 -12.19 -27.54
N ARG A 693 32.33 -11.00 -26.97
CA ARG A 693 33.27 -10.73 -25.87
C ARG A 693 32.91 -11.50 -24.60
N ILE A 694 31.67 -11.42 -24.15
CA ILE A 694 31.20 -12.13 -22.96
C ILE A 694 31.32 -13.63 -23.17
N HIS A 695 30.88 -14.14 -24.34
CA HIS A 695 30.98 -15.55 -24.68
C HIS A 695 32.41 -16.05 -24.57
N HIS A 696 33.38 -15.29 -25.12
CA HIS A 696 34.79 -15.62 -25.05
C HIS A 696 35.31 -15.67 -23.60
N LEU A 697 34.97 -14.69 -22.76
CA LEU A 697 35.39 -14.64 -21.36
C LEU A 697 34.82 -15.84 -20.56
N VAL A 698 33.53 -16.13 -20.76
CA VAL A 698 32.83 -17.24 -20.08
C VAL A 698 33.40 -18.59 -20.55
N GLU A 699 33.62 -18.79 -21.87
CA GLU A 699 34.21 -19.98 -22.44
C GLU A 699 35.61 -20.25 -21.82
N ARG A 700 36.43 -19.22 -21.70
CA ARG A 700 37.74 -19.34 -21.02
C ARG A 700 37.55 -19.73 -19.55
N THR A 701 36.58 -19.15 -18.86
CA THR A 701 36.34 -19.42 -17.45
C THR A 701 35.90 -20.88 -17.24
N ILE A 702 34.95 -21.40 -18.03
CA ILE A 702 34.49 -22.79 -17.89
C ILE A 702 35.49 -23.85 -18.36
N SER A 703 36.43 -23.45 -19.23
CA SER A 703 37.51 -24.32 -19.73
C SER A 703 38.76 -24.27 -18.85
N SER A 704 38.93 -23.23 -18.03
CA SER A 704 40.08 -23.02 -17.16
C SER A 704 40.05 -23.91 -15.91
N THR A 705 41.19 -24.44 -15.51
CA THR A 705 41.32 -25.16 -14.23
C THR A 705 40.98 -24.28 -13.04
N HIS A 706 41.43 -23.01 -13.07
CA HIS A 706 41.11 -22.03 -12.02
C HIS A 706 39.65 -21.67 -12.02
N GLY A 707 39.06 -21.38 -13.18
CA GLY A 707 37.63 -21.04 -13.31
C GLY A 707 36.73 -22.19 -12.82
N ARG A 708 37.01 -23.43 -13.21
CA ARG A 708 36.30 -24.60 -12.75
C ARG A 708 36.40 -24.81 -11.24
N TRP A 709 37.58 -24.60 -10.66
CA TRP A 709 37.78 -24.64 -9.21
C TRP A 709 36.97 -23.57 -8.49
N ILE A 710 36.94 -22.34 -8.98
CA ILE A 710 36.16 -21.24 -8.37
C ILE A 710 34.64 -21.52 -8.46
N LEU A 711 34.14 -21.97 -9.62
CA LEU A 711 32.74 -22.21 -9.90
C LEU A 711 32.18 -23.52 -9.34
N LYS A 712 33.05 -24.41 -8.83
CA LYS A 712 32.64 -25.66 -8.22
C LYS A 712 31.62 -25.41 -7.10
N LYS A 713 30.51 -26.15 -7.10
CA LYS A 713 29.47 -26.07 -6.06
C LYS A 713 30.04 -26.53 -4.72
N ARG A 714 29.85 -25.72 -3.67
CA ARG A 714 30.28 -26.02 -2.29
C ARG A 714 29.16 -25.71 -1.31
N GLU A 715 29.05 -26.46 -0.23
CA GLU A 715 28.03 -26.27 0.81
C GLU A 715 28.20 -24.93 1.57
N SER A 716 29.44 -24.45 1.71
CA SER A 716 29.80 -23.22 2.42
C SER A 716 30.28 -22.12 1.47
N GLY A 717 29.65 -21.96 0.32
CA GLY A 717 29.98 -20.95 -0.68
C GLY A 717 28.77 -20.10 -1.07
N GLY A 718 29.00 -18.83 -1.38
CA GLY A 718 27.99 -17.88 -1.84
C GLY A 718 28.37 -17.16 -3.12
N GLN A 719 27.43 -16.42 -3.70
CA GLN A 719 27.62 -15.48 -4.81
C GLN A 719 27.04 -14.14 -4.38
N GLU A 720 27.72 -13.04 -4.68
CA GLU A 720 27.30 -11.70 -4.30
C GLU A 720 26.85 -11.60 -2.83
N VAL A 721 27.63 -12.21 -1.92
CA VAL A 721 27.29 -12.28 -0.51
C VAL A 721 27.47 -10.93 0.14
N GLN A 722 26.40 -10.36 0.67
CA GLN A 722 26.46 -9.15 1.46
C GLN A 722 27.05 -9.44 2.84
N VAL A 723 28.16 -8.77 3.16
CA VAL A 723 28.75 -8.74 4.50
C VAL A 723 28.61 -7.34 5.08
N SER A 724 28.08 -7.27 6.29
CA SER A 724 27.87 -6.02 7.00
C SER A 724 28.77 -5.95 8.22
N SER A 725 29.54 -4.89 8.35
CA SER A 725 30.38 -4.63 9.53
C SER A 725 30.08 -3.25 10.11
N TYR A 726 30.20 -3.12 11.43
CA TYR A 726 29.97 -1.84 12.13
C TYR A 726 31.33 -1.20 12.44
N ARG A 727 31.65 -0.07 11.77
CA ARG A 727 32.92 0.63 11.91
C ARG A 727 32.75 2.13 11.93
N ASN A 728 33.56 2.82 12.69
CA ASN A 728 33.53 4.29 12.74
C ASN A 728 32.11 4.84 12.94
N SER A 729 31.33 4.17 13.83
CA SER A 729 29.93 4.54 14.17
C SER A 729 28.93 4.46 13.00
N ARG A 730 29.23 3.68 11.97
CA ARG A 730 28.31 3.43 10.84
C ARG A 730 28.35 1.97 10.39
N TRP A 731 27.23 1.50 9.82
CA TRP A 731 27.19 0.22 9.13
C TRP A 731 27.84 0.37 7.76
N VAL A 732 28.77 -0.51 7.46
CA VAL A 732 29.45 -0.62 6.16
C VAL A 732 29.03 -1.94 5.54
N HIS A 733 28.43 -1.88 4.35
CA HIS A 733 28.03 -3.05 3.60
C HIS A 733 29.04 -3.29 2.45
N ARG A 734 29.45 -4.55 2.28
CA ARG A 734 30.31 -4.97 1.19
C ARG A 734 29.68 -6.18 0.51
N TYR A 735 29.77 -6.24 -0.80
CA TYR A 735 29.32 -7.37 -1.61
C TYR A 735 30.53 -8.12 -2.10
N LEU A 736 30.60 -9.41 -1.77
CA LEU A 736 31.71 -10.30 -2.14
C LEU A 736 31.28 -11.10 -3.35
N ASP A 737 32.02 -11.02 -4.46
CA ASP A 737 31.63 -11.68 -5.72
C ASP A 737 31.54 -13.19 -5.55
N ARG A 738 32.58 -13.83 -5.00
CA ARG A 738 32.60 -15.28 -4.79
C ARG A 738 33.35 -15.66 -3.52
N PRO A 739 32.70 -15.66 -2.34
CA PRO A 739 33.28 -16.25 -1.12
C PRO A 739 32.96 -17.73 -1.03
N PHE A 740 33.90 -18.54 -0.55
CA PHE A 740 33.71 -19.98 -0.24
C PHE A 740 34.81 -20.52 0.68
N VAL A 741 34.56 -21.67 1.30
CA VAL A 741 35.59 -22.40 2.08
C VAL A 741 36.09 -23.57 1.25
N ASP A 742 37.43 -23.71 1.19
CA ASP A 742 38.10 -24.84 0.56
C ASP A 742 39.36 -25.17 1.39
N ASP A 743 39.56 -26.44 1.75
CA ASP A 743 40.67 -26.94 2.59
C ASP A 743 40.89 -26.14 3.88
N GLY A 744 39.81 -25.72 4.58
CA GLY A 744 39.91 -24.98 5.82
C GLY A 744 40.29 -23.49 5.66
N VAL A 745 40.35 -22.97 4.45
CA VAL A 745 40.64 -21.59 4.13
C VAL A 745 39.39 -20.91 3.58
N TYR A 746 39.07 -19.72 4.08
CA TYR A 746 38.01 -18.86 3.55
C TYR A 746 38.56 -18.03 2.39
N TRP A 747 38.16 -18.36 1.17
CA TRP A 747 38.54 -17.64 -0.03
C TRP A 747 37.54 -16.54 -0.38
N ILE A 748 38.04 -15.40 -0.81
CA ILE A 748 37.29 -14.32 -1.41
C ILE A 748 37.86 -14.07 -2.79
N ILE A 749 37.10 -14.45 -3.82
CA ILE A 749 37.51 -14.26 -5.22
C ILE A 749 36.69 -13.10 -5.79
N ASP A 750 37.37 -12.17 -6.44
CA ASP A 750 36.78 -11.04 -7.13
C ASP A 750 37.12 -11.16 -8.65
N TRP A 751 36.09 -11.03 -9.49
CA TRP A 751 36.21 -11.20 -10.94
C TRP A 751 36.52 -9.89 -11.59
N LYS A 752 37.53 -9.89 -12.54
CA LYS A 752 37.88 -8.70 -13.30
C LYS A 752 38.08 -9.03 -14.78
N THR A 753 37.44 -8.26 -15.66
CA THR A 753 37.32 -8.50 -17.10
C THR A 753 38.19 -7.62 -18.02
N PRO A 754 39.15 -6.80 -17.55
CA PRO A 754 39.98 -6.00 -18.45
C PRO A 754 40.88 -6.86 -19.32
N ASP A 755 41.19 -6.33 -20.52
CA ASP A 755 42.17 -6.93 -21.40
C ASP A 755 43.59 -6.51 -21.00
N CYS A 756 44.54 -7.40 -21.26
CA CYS A 756 45.94 -7.03 -21.20
C CYS A 756 46.27 -6.15 -22.43
N PRO A 757 46.74 -4.91 -22.22
CA PRO A 757 47.10 -4.02 -23.32
C PRO A 757 48.13 -4.65 -24.28
N GLU A 758 47.98 -4.37 -25.58
CA GLU A 758 48.96 -4.84 -26.58
C GLU A 758 50.37 -4.35 -26.23
N GLY A 759 51.30 -5.27 -26.25
CA GLY A 759 52.73 -4.99 -25.97
C GLY A 759 53.10 -4.97 -24.46
N MET A 760 52.13 -5.09 -23.56
CA MET A 760 52.42 -5.18 -22.12
C MET A 760 52.68 -6.64 -21.70
N PRO A 761 53.77 -6.95 -21.00
CA PRO A 761 53.96 -8.27 -20.42
C PRO A 761 52.85 -8.63 -19.43
N VAL A 762 52.35 -9.88 -19.49
CA VAL A 762 51.25 -10.34 -18.63
C VAL A 762 51.54 -10.16 -17.15
N GLU A 763 52.77 -10.41 -16.71
CA GLU A 763 53.18 -10.22 -15.30
C GLU A 763 53.12 -8.76 -14.85
N GLN A 764 53.46 -7.82 -15.73
CA GLN A 764 53.31 -6.39 -15.43
C GLN A 764 51.84 -5.98 -15.35
N PHE A 765 51.05 -6.51 -16.26
CA PHE A 765 49.57 -6.30 -16.22
C PHE A 765 48.95 -6.82 -14.92
N LEU A 766 49.29 -8.06 -14.52
CA LEU A 766 48.83 -8.67 -13.27
C LEU A 766 49.23 -7.85 -12.05
N SER A 767 50.47 -7.41 -11.98
CA SER A 767 50.98 -6.55 -10.88
C SER A 767 50.21 -5.23 -10.79
N ARG A 768 49.90 -4.62 -11.93
CA ARG A 768 49.09 -3.40 -11.99
C ARG A 768 47.68 -3.62 -11.45
N GLU A 769 46.98 -4.66 -11.90
CA GLU A 769 45.62 -4.96 -11.48
C GLU A 769 45.58 -5.35 -9.99
N VAL A 770 46.53 -6.14 -9.49
CA VAL A 770 46.64 -6.45 -8.06
C VAL A 770 46.80 -5.17 -7.24
N ASN A 771 47.71 -4.28 -7.62
CA ASN A 771 47.92 -3.03 -6.89
C ASN A 771 46.66 -2.14 -6.89
N ARG A 772 45.93 -2.12 -7.99
CA ARG A 772 44.68 -1.36 -8.15
C ARG A 772 43.56 -1.85 -7.22
N TYR A 773 43.39 -3.14 -7.07
CA TYR A 773 42.27 -3.73 -6.32
C TYR A 773 42.64 -4.17 -4.89
N ALA A 774 43.92 -4.22 -4.51
CA ALA A 774 44.40 -4.64 -3.20
C ALA A 774 43.73 -3.85 -2.03
N PRO A 775 43.57 -2.51 -2.09
CA PRO A 775 42.94 -1.78 -1.02
C PRO A 775 41.47 -2.28 -0.76
N LYS A 776 40.70 -2.41 -1.83
CA LYS A 776 39.32 -2.89 -1.78
C LYS A 776 39.24 -4.34 -1.25
N MET A 777 40.14 -5.20 -1.72
CA MET A 777 40.16 -6.61 -1.29
C MET A 777 40.53 -6.75 0.20
N ARG A 778 41.39 -5.90 0.74
CA ARG A 778 41.71 -5.86 2.17
C ARG A 778 40.51 -5.42 3.01
N GLU A 779 39.68 -4.52 2.50
CA GLU A 779 38.44 -4.16 3.16
C GLU A 779 37.45 -5.35 3.23
N TYR A 780 37.40 -6.17 2.18
CA TYR A 780 36.58 -7.41 2.16
C TYR A 780 37.09 -8.39 3.24
N LYS A 781 38.40 -8.65 3.31
CA LYS A 781 38.99 -9.50 4.34
C LYS A 781 38.61 -9.05 5.75
N GLN A 782 38.74 -7.76 5.98
CA GLN A 782 38.47 -7.18 7.29
C GLN A 782 36.94 -7.27 7.61
N ALA A 783 36.07 -7.02 6.62
CA ALA A 783 34.61 -7.12 6.82
C ALA A 783 34.18 -8.53 7.22
N VAL A 784 34.75 -9.57 6.61
CA VAL A 784 34.49 -10.97 6.95
C VAL A 784 35.03 -11.35 8.33
N GLN A 785 36.18 -10.84 8.70
CA GLN A 785 36.75 -11.04 10.05
C GLN A 785 35.91 -10.37 11.11
N ASP A 786 35.43 -9.16 10.86
CA ASP A 786 34.49 -8.45 11.75
C ASP A 786 33.12 -9.15 11.86
N ALA A 787 32.71 -9.85 10.81
CA ALA A 787 31.50 -10.69 10.79
C ALA A 787 31.68 -12.05 11.54
N GLY A 788 32.86 -12.31 12.12
CA GLY A 788 33.12 -13.49 12.97
C GLY A 788 33.72 -14.70 12.23
N VAL A 789 34.23 -14.55 11.01
CA VAL A 789 34.95 -15.62 10.33
C VAL A 789 36.32 -15.82 11.01
N THR A 790 36.52 -17.01 11.61
CA THR A 790 37.76 -17.40 12.31
C THR A 790 38.75 -18.18 11.48
N LEU A 791 38.34 -18.63 10.28
CA LEU A 791 39.22 -19.33 9.37
C LEU A 791 40.27 -18.39 8.76
N PRO A 792 41.44 -18.92 8.32
CA PRO A 792 42.38 -18.13 7.53
C PRO A 792 41.68 -17.58 6.26
N VAL A 793 41.74 -16.29 6.03
CA VAL A 793 41.13 -15.61 4.89
C VAL A 793 42.16 -15.31 3.83
N LYS A 794 41.98 -15.83 2.63
CA LYS A 794 42.75 -15.55 1.44
C LYS A 794 41.95 -14.77 0.42
N LEU A 795 42.62 -13.83 -0.25
CA LEU A 795 42.06 -12.94 -1.26
C LEU A 795 42.67 -13.28 -2.62
N ALA A 796 41.89 -13.34 -3.68
CA ALA A 796 42.43 -13.49 -5.02
C ALA A 796 41.58 -12.77 -6.08
N LEU A 797 42.25 -12.30 -7.13
CA LEU A 797 41.64 -11.79 -8.35
C LEU A 797 41.70 -12.89 -9.42
N PHE A 798 40.59 -13.13 -10.09
CA PHE A 798 40.58 -13.95 -11.29
C PHE A 798 40.33 -13.09 -12.52
N LEU A 799 41.27 -13.18 -13.50
CA LEU A 799 41.24 -12.44 -14.74
C LEU A 799 41.02 -13.41 -15.93
N PRO A 800 39.78 -13.60 -16.36
CA PRO A 800 39.41 -14.57 -17.43
C PRO A 800 40.06 -14.21 -18.77
N ALA A 801 40.29 -12.91 -19.04
CA ALA A 801 40.93 -12.46 -20.29
C ALA A 801 42.34 -13.03 -20.49
N VAL A 802 43.08 -13.31 -19.41
CA VAL A 802 44.41 -13.88 -19.43
C VAL A 802 44.52 -15.26 -18.78
N ASP A 803 43.41 -15.78 -18.26
CA ASP A 803 43.31 -17.05 -17.52
C ASP A 803 44.29 -17.12 -16.36
N ARG A 804 44.26 -16.16 -15.45
CA ARG A 804 45.13 -16.11 -14.27
C ARG A 804 44.32 -15.86 -12.99
N LEU A 805 44.64 -16.66 -11.98
CA LEU A 805 44.25 -16.47 -10.60
C LEU A 805 45.48 -15.93 -9.84
N VAL A 806 45.32 -14.75 -9.22
CA VAL A 806 46.40 -14.08 -8.52
C VAL A 806 46.02 -13.79 -7.08
N GLU A 807 46.77 -14.35 -6.11
CA GLU A 807 46.54 -14.03 -4.69
C GLU A 807 46.92 -12.56 -4.41
N VAL A 808 46.08 -11.89 -3.61
CA VAL A 808 46.26 -10.51 -3.15
C VAL A 808 46.71 -10.55 -1.69
N ALA A 809 47.88 -9.97 -1.42
CA ALA A 809 48.46 -9.98 -0.09
C ALA A 809 47.78 -9.05 0.94
#